data_0c9e285abf0f6c7205f1e8e6dd8f2210
#
_entry.id   0c9e285abf0f6c7205f1e8e6dd8f2210
#
_cell.length_a   1.000
_cell.length_b   1.000
_cell.length_c   1.000
_cell.angle_alpha   90.00
_cell.angle_beta   90.00
_cell.angle_gamma   90.00
#
_symmetry.space_group_name_H-M   'P 1'
#
loop_
_entity.id
_entity.type
_entity.pdbx_description
1 polymer ?
#
loop_
_entity_poly.entity_id
_entity_poly.type
_entity_poly.pdbx_seq_one_letter_code
_entity_poly.pdbx_strand_id
1 'polypeptide(L)'
;ILGIRDNRIPFKGLELVATTDQPALVGCGNGYNIFAVRWPVIHTIHGEGLLLVPSSKPIADIIAIPDADVLPEHITGLIDGVPSHSQFARHLVESGCRVVIPTLISRQPNENHISKREWLYRSAFELGRHLIGYELQKIFAVVDWFSAQSQDDSKIGIIGWGEGGMLALYAGAIDTRIDAICVSGYFNSRQKIWKEPLERNVFGLLTQFGDAELASMIAPRHLVIEAANFPEVHVPSGTGGAAPADLVTPPLDQIETEVERAKSIVNKLNPKPQIKLIQTENNVYGTVESLQSLLDLLSAQATVSLSENRPEHLDGKFRPDKREDLQLAEIDQYNQWLLGESPYTRQEFFSKLDISSLGSYQQTIEWYRDFFSREVIGQFDLDLRPFNARSRLSYQGQNWQGYEVVLDVWPDVIAYGILLLPNDIEEGERRPVVVCQHGLEGRPQDVIQGDHDAYHDFAAKLAERGFITFAPQNLYIFTDQFRTLQRKANPIQKTLFSIMVPQHQQIVNWLQSLPYVDPDRIAFYGLSYGGKTAMRVPPLVTDYCLSICSADFNEWVWKNASTRSSYSYVNSGEYEIFEFDLGSTFNYAEMSWLICPRPFMVERGHFDGVAPDETVAYEYAKVKRQYDLLGIGNRTEMEVFNGPHTINGIGTFEFLHRHLNWPLR
;
A
#
# COMPACT_ATOMS: atom_id res chain seq x y z
N ILE A 1 -9.77 5.74 -3.28
CA ILE A 1 -8.37 6.01 -3.05
C ILE A 1 -7.99 5.74 -1.60
N LEU A 2 -8.63 6.35 -0.60
CA LEU A 2 -8.29 6.22 0.83
C LEU A 2 -8.73 4.90 1.49
N GLY A 3 -9.31 3.97 0.77
CA GLY A 3 -9.80 2.70 1.31
C GLY A 3 -10.99 2.83 2.27
N ILE A 4 -11.75 3.91 2.21
CA ILE A 4 -13.00 4.10 2.97
C ILE A 4 -14.11 3.36 2.21
N ARG A 5 -14.34 2.10 2.55
CA ARG A 5 -15.31 1.20 1.86
C ARG A 5 -16.41 0.70 2.80
N ASP A 6 -16.17 0.78 4.09
CA ASP A 6 -16.98 0.11 5.11
C ASP A 6 -18.02 1.11 5.67
N ASN A 7 -19.25 0.65 5.90
CA ASN A 7 -20.32 1.47 6.42
C ASN A 7 -20.14 1.74 7.91
N ARG A 8 -20.24 3.02 8.32
CA ARG A 8 -20.20 3.39 9.73
C ARG A 8 -21.43 2.91 10.48
N ILE A 9 -21.23 2.59 11.77
CA ILE A 9 -22.30 2.18 12.69
C ILE A 9 -23.00 3.43 13.22
N PRO A 10 -24.32 3.61 13.02
CA PRO A 10 -25.05 4.72 13.63
C PRO A 10 -25.11 4.57 15.15
N PHE A 11 -24.93 5.68 15.89
CA PHE A 11 -25.02 5.71 17.35
C PHE A 11 -25.64 7.02 17.82
N LYS A 12 -26.19 7.01 19.07
CA LYS A 12 -26.93 8.16 19.63
C LYS A 12 -26.10 9.06 20.53
N GLY A 13 -25.05 8.54 21.14
CA GLY A 13 -24.20 9.26 22.08
C GLY A 13 -22.88 8.61 22.28
N LEU A 14 -21.86 9.40 22.65
CA LEU A 14 -20.56 8.88 23.05
C LEU A 14 -20.71 8.08 24.34
N GLU A 15 -20.10 6.89 24.40
CA GLU A 15 -20.04 6.07 25.60
C GLU A 15 -19.00 6.66 26.57
N LEU A 16 -19.37 6.77 27.86
CA LEU A 16 -18.43 7.16 28.90
C LEU A 16 -17.56 5.95 29.28
N VAL A 17 -16.25 6.11 29.20
CA VAL A 17 -15.30 5.05 29.59
C VAL A 17 -15.10 5.13 31.11
N ALA A 18 -15.79 4.26 31.84
CA ALA A 18 -15.73 4.18 33.29
C ALA A 18 -15.71 2.74 33.79
N THR A 19 -15.12 2.52 34.95
CA THR A 19 -15.20 1.29 35.75
C THR A 19 -15.74 1.58 37.13
N THR A 20 -15.94 0.56 37.97
CA THR A 20 -16.42 0.73 39.34
C THR A 20 -15.51 1.58 40.24
N ASP A 21 -14.22 1.67 39.89
CA ASP A 21 -13.17 2.38 40.62
C ASP A 21 -12.48 3.49 39.79
N GLN A 22 -12.92 3.70 38.54
CA GLN A 22 -12.42 4.77 37.66
C GLN A 22 -13.59 5.50 37.01
N PRO A 23 -13.87 6.77 37.41
CA PRO A 23 -14.94 7.55 36.80
C PRO A 23 -14.55 7.99 35.37
N ALA A 24 -15.56 8.19 34.52
CA ALA A 24 -15.34 8.75 33.18
C ALA A 24 -14.91 10.23 33.23
N LEU A 25 -15.18 10.95 34.28
CA LEU A 25 -14.70 12.31 34.51
C LEU A 25 -13.23 12.24 34.94
N VAL A 26 -12.33 12.51 34.01
CA VAL A 26 -10.87 12.39 34.20
C VAL A 26 -10.22 13.73 34.57
N GLY A 27 -10.90 14.84 34.32
CA GLY A 27 -10.38 16.17 34.67
C GLY A 27 -11.45 17.26 34.64
N CYS A 28 -11.13 18.40 35.26
CA CYS A 28 -11.95 19.60 35.20
C CYS A 28 -11.06 20.86 35.12
N GLY A 29 -11.50 21.82 34.32
CA GLY A 29 -10.91 23.14 34.25
C GLY A 29 -11.87 24.23 34.69
N ASN A 30 -11.45 25.49 34.56
CA ASN A 30 -12.31 26.62 34.90
C ASN A 30 -13.47 26.72 33.87
N GLY A 31 -14.64 26.24 34.27
CA GLY A 31 -15.85 26.29 33.46
C GLY A 31 -16.00 25.17 32.43
N TYR A 32 -15.31 24.05 32.58
CA TYR A 32 -15.48 22.87 31.71
C TYR A 32 -15.07 21.55 32.42
N ASN A 33 -15.61 20.46 31.92
CA ASN A 33 -15.28 19.10 32.33
C ASN A 33 -14.62 18.30 31.19
N ILE A 34 -13.78 17.31 31.54
CA ILE A 34 -13.08 16.41 30.60
C ILE A 34 -13.49 14.98 30.92
N PHE A 35 -14.06 14.30 29.91
CA PHE A 35 -14.52 12.93 30.04
C PHE A 35 -13.71 12.00 29.10
N ALA A 36 -13.38 10.81 29.58
CA ALA A 36 -12.93 9.72 28.73
C ALA A 36 -14.12 9.11 28.00
N VAL A 37 -14.04 9.02 26.66
CA VAL A 37 -15.16 8.60 25.82
C VAL A 37 -14.73 7.59 24.77
N ARG A 38 -15.72 6.79 24.33
CA ARG A 38 -15.60 5.81 23.24
C ARG A 38 -16.83 5.91 22.34
N TRP A 39 -16.66 5.55 21.05
CA TRP A 39 -17.77 5.51 20.09
C TRP A 39 -17.57 4.42 19.05
N PRO A 40 -18.64 3.76 18.57
CA PRO A 40 -18.55 2.78 17.51
C PRO A 40 -18.24 3.48 16.17
N VAL A 41 -17.46 2.80 15.31
CA VAL A 41 -17.07 3.35 14.00
C VAL A 41 -17.55 2.42 12.89
N ILE A 42 -16.89 1.29 12.72
CA ILE A 42 -17.21 0.26 11.72
C ILE A 42 -16.98 -1.12 12.34
N HIS A 43 -17.85 -2.07 12.09
CA HIS A 43 -17.72 -3.45 12.55
C HIS A 43 -17.33 -3.52 14.05
N THR A 44 -16.10 -3.96 14.38
CA THR A 44 -15.57 -4.03 15.74
C THR A 44 -14.67 -2.85 16.10
N ILE A 45 -14.40 -1.93 15.17
CA ILE A 45 -13.52 -0.79 15.41
C ILE A 45 -14.27 0.33 16.11
N HIS A 46 -13.68 0.85 17.19
CA HIS A 46 -14.14 2.00 17.93
C HIS A 46 -13.14 3.16 17.83
N GLY A 47 -13.63 4.37 17.96
CA GLY A 47 -12.85 5.54 18.32
C GLY A 47 -12.85 5.71 19.83
N GLU A 48 -11.74 6.10 20.40
CA GLU A 48 -11.60 6.47 21.80
C GLU A 48 -10.83 7.78 21.95
N GLY A 49 -11.08 8.51 23.01
CA GLY A 49 -10.40 9.76 23.26
C GLY A 49 -11.01 10.56 24.41
N LEU A 50 -10.97 11.88 24.31
CA LEU A 50 -11.52 12.79 25.30
C LEU A 50 -12.66 13.62 24.72
N LEU A 51 -13.65 13.89 25.55
CA LEU A 51 -14.71 14.87 25.32
C LEU A 51 -14.60 16.01 26.37
N LEU A 52 -14.41 17.23 25.89
CA LEU A 52 -14.37 18.43 26.69
C LEU A 52 -15.70 19.17 26.53
N VAL A 53 -16.39 19.40 27.65
CA VAL A 53 -17.74 20.02 27.69
C VAL A 53 -17.70 21.30 28.49
N PRO A 54 -17.95 22.48 27.87
CA PRO A 54 -18.06 23.73 28.62
C PRO A 54 -19.31 23.72 29.50
N SER A 55 -19.28 24.44 30.61
CA SER A 55 -20.44 24.56 31.56
C SER A 55 -21.58 25.38 30.97
N SER A 56 -21.32 26.22 29.97
CA SER A 56 -22.32 26.97 29.19
C SER A 56 -22.75 26.19 27.95
N LYS A 57 -23.81 26.64 27.25
CA LYS A 57 -24.19 26.09 25.96
C LYS A 57 -22.99 26.25 24.98
N PRO A 58 -22.55 25.19 24.33
CA PRO A 58 -21.45 25.27 23.37
C PRO A 58 -21.73 26.26 22.24
N ILE A 59 -20.72 27.04 21.83
CA ILE A 59 -20.80 27.98 20.70
C ILE A 59 -20.55 27.30 19.37
N ALA A 60 -19.79 26.19 19.38
CA ALA A 60 -19.48 25.34 18.23
C ALA A 60 -19.03 23.96 18.72
N ASP A 61 -19.03 23.01 17.80
CA ASP A 61 -18.53 21.65 18.00
C ASP A 61 -17.21 21.49 17.24
N ILE A 62 -16.15 21.03 17.92
CA ILE A 62 -14.81 20.95 17.31
C ILE A 62 -14.21 19.56 17.49
N ILE A 63 -13.56 19.06 16.43
CA ILE A 63 -12.69 17.90 16.50
C ILE A 63 -11.25 18.42 16.50
N ALA A 64 -10.52 18.19 17.61
CA ALA A 64 -9.14 18.59 17.79
C ALA A 64 -8.22 17.38 17.72
N ILE A 65 -7.37 17.29 16.70
CA ILE A 65 -6.60 16.08 16.40
C ILE A 65 -5.11 16.32 16.67
N PRO A 66 -4.50 15.61 17.66
CA PRO A 66 -3.06 15.70 17.90
C PRO A 66 -2.24 15.00 16.80
N ASP A 67 -0.92 15.11 16.86
CA ASP A 67 -0.05 14.21 16.12
C ASP A 67 -0.11 12.78 16.68
N ALA A 68 0.29 11.81 15.87
CA ALA A 68 0.23 10.39 16.22
C ALA A 68 0.97 10.03 17.52
N ASP A 69 2.06 10.72 17.84
CA ASP A 69 2.85 10.46 19.06
C ASP A 69 2.48 11.37 20.23
N VAL A 70 1.36 12.10 20.10
CA VAL A 70 0.85 13.02 21.12
C VAL A 70 -0.51 12.55 21.63
N LEU A 71 -0.61 12.26 22.92
CA LEU A 71 -1.86 11.85 23.55
C LEU A 71 -2.86 13.02 23.63
N PRO A 72 -4.17 12.76 23.59
CA PRO A 72 -5.21 13.75 23.86
C PRO A 72 -4.99 14.54 25.16
N GLU A 73 -4.47 13.89 26.20
CA GLU A 73 -4.18 14.47 27.51
C GLU A 73 -3.10 15.58 27.45
N HIS A 74 -2.17 15.50 26.52
CA HIS A 74 -1.13 16.51 26.32
C HIS A 74 -1.71 17.83 25.81
N ILE A 75 -2.59 17.78 24.80
CA ILE A 75 -3.17 18.99 24.19
C ILE A 75 -4.35 19.57 25.00
N THR A 76 -4.77 18.85 26.06
CA THR A 76 -5.70 19.38 27.09
C THR A 76 -4.97 19.98 28.28
N GLY A 77 -3.69 19.69 28.45
CA GLY A 77 -2.90 20.11 29.61
C GLY A 77 -3.12 19.27 30.87
N LEU A 78 -3.82 18.12 30.77
CA LEU A 78 -3.97 17.17 31.88
C LEU A 78 -2.65 16.55 32.29
N ILE A 79 -1.80 16.24 31.33
CA ILE A 79 -0.44 15.71 31.55
C ILE A 79 0.60 16.60 30.82
N ASP A 80 1.83 16.56 31.34
CA ASP A 80 2.95 17.26 30.71
C ASP A 80 3.35 16.62 29.38
N GLY A 81 3.94 17.40 28.46
CA GLY A 81 4.44 16.91 27.17
C GLY A 81 4.25 17.92 26.03
N VAL A 82 3.31 18.85 26.17
CA VAL A 82 3.05 19.91 25.20
C VAL A 82 3.07 21.27 25.90
N PRO A 83 3.79 22.28 25.38
CA PRO A 83 3.80 23.63 25.93
C PRO A 83 2.39 24.22 26.02
N SER A 84 2.11 25.03 27.03
CA SER A 84 0.76 25.57 27.30
C SER A 84 0.17 26.32 26.10
N HIS A 85 0.99 27.06 25.36
CA HIS A 85 0.56 27.80 24.16
C HIS A 85 0.16 26.89 22.98
N SER A 86 0.55 25.61 22.98
CA SER A 86 0.17 24.62 21.97
C SER A 86 -0.91 23.64 22.45
N GLN A 87 -1.52 23.89 23.63
CA GLN A 87 -2.65 23.09 24.13
C GLN A 87 -3.97 23.56 23.48
N PHE A 88 -4.04 23.48 22.15
CA PHE A 88 -5.12 24.07 21.36
C PHE A 88 -6.52 23.51 21.69
N ALA A 89 -6.65 22.24 22.09
CA ALA A 89 -7.92 21.68 22.51
C ALA A 89 -8.43 22.33 23.82
N ARG A 90 -7.52 22.60 24.76
CA ARG A 90 -7.81 23.33 25.98
C ARG A 90 -8.29 24.74 25.67
N HIS A 91 -7.56 25.49 24.84
CA HIS A 91 -7.94 26.86 24.50
C HIS A 91 -9.31 26.95 23.81
N LEU A 92 -9.66 25.96 22.99
CA LEU A 92 -10.97 25.88 22.34
C LEU A 92 -12.12 25.64 23.31
N VAL A 93 -11.97 24.76 24.31
CA VAL A 93 -13.02 24.56 25.30
C VAL A 93 -13.12 25.76 26.28
N GLU A 94 -12.00 26.37 26.65
CA GLU A 94 -11.98 27.63 27.44
C GLU A 94 -12.62 28.79 26.67
N SER A 95 -12.64 28.75 25.35
CA SER A 95 -13.33 29.70 24.46
C SER A 95 -14.83 29.38 24.29
N GLY A 96 -15.33 28.31 24.92
CA GLY A 96 -16.76 27.92 24.93
C GLY A 96 -17.15 26.88 23.88
N CYS A 97 -16.21 26.23 23.21
CA CYS A 97 -16.49 25.13 22.29
C CYS A 97 -16.65 23.79 23.04
N ARG A 98 -17.49 22.89 22.50
CA ARG A 98 -17.45 21.47 22.86
C ARG A 98 -16.39 20.81 21.97
N VAL A 99 -15.45 20.05 22.55
CA VAL A 99 -14.30 19.51 21.83
C VAL A 99 -14.23 18.00 22.00
N VAL A 100 -14.10 17.26 20.89
CA VAL A 100 -13.73 15.83 20.87
C VAL A 100 -12.30 15.68 20.38
N ILE A 101 -11.51 14.88 21.09
CA ILE A 101 -10.11 14.63 20.78
C ILE A 101 -9.92 13.13 20.58
N PRO A 102 -9.81 12.62 19.35
CA PRO A 102 -9.53 11.21 19.10
C PRO A 102 -8.09 10.84 19.46
N THR A 103 -7.88 9.61 19.92
CA THR A 103 -6.56 9.00 20.04
C THR A 103 -6.17 8.40 18.70
N LEU A 104 -4.99 8.72 18.21
CA LEU A 104 -4.39 8.11 17.02
C LEU A 104 -3.48 6.92 17.41
N ILE A 105 -3.20 6.05 16.47
CA ILE A 105 -2.18 5.01 16.61
C ILE A 105 -0.81 5.67 16.54
N SER A 106 0.07 5.38 17.49
CA SER A 106 1.41 5.98 17.57
C SER A 106 2.42 5.35 16.58
N ARG A 107 3.54 6.04 16.39
CA ARG A 107 4.70 5.51 15.64
C ARG A 107 5.62 4.64 16.52
N GLN A 108 5.20 4.26 17.74
CA GLN A 108 5.99 3.38 18.60
C GLN A 108 6.30 2.06 17.88
N PRO A 109 7.58 1.61 17.84
CA PRO A 109 7.95 0.39 17.14
C PRO A 109 7.55 -0.86 17.93
N ASN A 110 7.24 -1.94 17.22
CA ASN A 110 7.12 -3.29 17.76
C ASN A 110 8.50 -3.97 17.90
N GLU A 111 8.52 -5.23 18.29
CA GLU A 111 9.75 -6.05 18.46
C GLU A 111 10.57 -6.20 17.15
N ASN A 112 9.94 -6.04 15.99
CA ASN A 112 10.59 -6.08 14.68
C ASN A 112 11.06 -4.70 14.20
N HIS A 113 11.04 -3.69 15.06
CA HIS A 113 11.33 -2.29 14.77
C HIS A 113 10.39 -1.62 13.74
N ILE A 114 9.23 -2.23 13.48
CA ILE A 114 8.18 -1.68 12.61
C ILE A 114 7.25 -0.83 13.48
N SER A 115 6.94 0.40 13.06
CA SER A 115 5.97 1.23 13.79
C SER A 115 4.58 0.57 13.82
N LYS A 116 3.80 0.78 14.89
CA LYS A 116 2.42 0.28 14.98
C LYS A 116 1.58 0.73 13.79
N ARG A 117 1.82 1.96 13.28
CA ARG A 117 1.15 2.52 12.11
C ARG A 117 1.50 1.76 10.83
N GLU A 118 2.78 1.56 10.56
CA GLU A 118 3.26 0.81 9.39
C GLU A 118 2.80 -0.65 9.44
N TRP A 119 2.82 -1.27 10.61
CA TRP A 119 2.39 -2.65 10.80
C TRP A 119 0.90 -2.86 10.43
N LEU A 120 0.01 -1.97 10.90
CA LEU A 120 -1.41 -1.99 10.51
C LEU A 120 -1.60 -1.68 9.02
N TYR A 121 -0.83 -0.71 8.48
CA TYR A 121 -0.90 -0.33 7.09
C TYR A 121 -0.63 -1.52 6.16
N ARG A 122 0.37 -2.36 6.44
CA ARG A 122 0.77 -3.49 5.59
C ARG A 122 -0.39 -4.44 5.33
N SER A 123 -1.05 -4.92 6.38
CA SER A 123 -2.22 -5.80 6.25
C SER A 123 -3.40 -5.09 5.59
N ALA A 124 -3.68 -3.85 5.99
CA ALA A 124 -4.78 -3.07 5.45
C ALA A 124 -4.61 -2.80 3.94
N PHE A 125 -3.39 -2.50 3.48
CA PHE A 125 -3.06 -2.21 2.10
C PHE A 125 -3.38 -3.40 1.17
N GLU A 126 -2.96 -4.61 1.54
CA GLU A 126 -3.26 -5.83 0.80
C GLU A 126 -4.77 -6.11 0.71
N LEU A 127 -5.54 -5.63 1.71
CA LEU A 127 -7.00 -5.79 1.79
C LEU A 127 -7.77 -4.55 1.26
N GLY A 128 -7.10 -3.65 0.55
CA GLY A 128 -7.72 -2.48 -0.09
C GLY A 128 -8.14 -1.39 0.88
N ARG A 129 -7.48 -1.27 2.03
CA ARG A 129 -7.68 -0.22 3.03
C ARG A 129 -6.35 0.48 3.31
N HIS A 130 -6.46 1.67 3.90
CA HIS A 130 -5.33 2.41 4.44
C HIS A 130 -5.60 2.76 5.90
N LEU A 131 -4.54 2.85 6.72
CA LEU A 131 -4.68 3.30 8.11
C LEU A 131 -5.34 4.68 8.20
N ILE A 132 -4.97 5.60 7.30
CA ILE A 132 -5.61 6.92 7.18
C ILE A 132 -7.12 6.82 6.97
N GLY A 133 -7.59 5.80 6.24
CA GLY A 133 -9.02 5.53 6.03
C GLY A 133 -9.74 5.15 7.34
N TYR A 134 -9.13 4.31 8.17
CA TYR A 134 -9.69 3.96 9.48
C TYR A 134 -9.73 5.17 10.43
N GLU A 135 -8.67 5.96 10.48
CA GLU A 135 -8.62 7.17 11.32
C GLU A 135 -9.65 8.22 10.85
N LEU A 136 -9.83 8.40 9.55
CA LEU A 136 -10.89 9.27 9.00
C LEU A 136 -12.30 8.77 9.36
N GLN A 137 -12.54 7.46 9.32
CA GLN A 137 -13.82 6.89 9.73
C GLN A 137 -14.14 7.18 11.20
N LYS A 138 -13.14 7.18 12.10
CA LYS A 138 -13.31 7.60 13.49
C LYS A 138 -13.74 9.07 13.60
N ILE A 139 -13.15 9.93 12.79
CA ILE A 139 -13.48 11.36 12.72
C ILE A 139 -14.89 11.56 12.17
N PHE A 140 -15.23 10.91 11.06
CA PHE A 140 -16.57 11.02 10.47
C PHE A 140 -17.69 10.49 11.37
N ALA A 141 -17.42 9.48 12.19
CA ALA A 141 -18.37 9.02 13.20
C ALA A 141 -18.67 10.12 14.24
N VAL A 142 -17.67 10.92 14.61
CA VAL A 142 -17.90 12.09 15.49
C VAL A 142 -18.67 13.19 14.75
N VAL A 143 -18.40 13.43 13.46
CA VAL A 143 -19.19 14.37 12.64
C VAL A 143 -20.63 13.91 12.53
N ASP A 144 -20.88 12.61 12.33
CA ASP A 144 -22.24 12.03 12.32
C ASP A 144 -22.96 12.30 13.65
N TRP A 145 -22.27 12.12 14.79
CA TRP A 145 -22.83 12.39 16.11
C TRP A 145 -23.10 13.87 16.33
N PHE A 146 -22.19 14.78 16.03
CA PHE A 146 -22.42 16.22 16.14
C PHE A 146 -23.60 16.67 15.28
N SER A 147 -23.67 16.23 14.04
CA SER A 147 -24.77 16.57 13.13
C SER A 147 -26.14 16.07 13.64
N ALA A 148 -26.17 14.89 14.30
CA ALA A 148 -27.40 14.34 14.87
C ALA A 148 -27.85 15.07 16.17
N GLN A 149 -26.92 15.74 16.87
CA GLN A 149 -27.22 16.50 18.09
C GLN A 149 -27.66 17.95 17.82
N SER A 150 -27.37 18.45 16.59
CA SER A 150 -27.68 19.83 16.21
C SER A 150 -29.19 20.04 16.14
N GLN A 151 -29.80 20.61 17.18
CA GLN A 151 -31.17 21.12 17.16
C GLN A 151 -31.29 22.52 16.56
N ASP A 152 -30.19 23.25 16.45
CA ASP A 152 -30.04 24.60 15.88
C ASP A 152 -28.67 24.67 15.23
N ASP A 153 -28.51 25.18 14.05
CA ASP A 153 -27.35 25.56 13.23
C ASP A 153 -25.92 25.54 13.90
N SER A 154 -25.66 24.56 14.81
CA SER A 154 -24.35 24.42 15.44
C SER A 154 -23.31 24.04 14.37
N LYS A 155 -22.31 24.87 14.20
CA LYS A 155 -21.22 24.67 13.22
C LYS A 155 -20.19 23.68 13.74
N ILE A 156 -19.63 22.91 12.82
CA ILE A 156 -18.60 21.91 13.09
C ILE A 156 -17.25 22.41 12.57
N GLY A 157 -16.26 22.51 13.48
CA GLY A 157 -14.88 22.81 13.15
C GLY A 157 -13.96 21.60 13.30
N ILE A 158 -12.86 21.60 12.55
CA ILE A 158 -11.77 20.63 12.70
C ILE A 158 -10.43 21.34 12.69
N ILE A 159 -9.56 20.94 13.61
CA ILE A 159 -8.17 21.41 13.68
C ILE A 159 -7.26 20.22 13.99
N GLY A 160 -6.09 20.18 13.38
CA GLY A 160 -5.09 19.17 13.70
C GLY A 160 -3.68 19.63 13.45
N TRP A 161 -2.74 19.00 14.17
CA TRP A 161 -1.30 19.21 14.00
C TRP A 161 -0.60 17.93 13.57
N GLY A 162 0.37 18.03 12.66
CA GLY A 162 1.13 16.88 12.16
C GLY A 162 0.24 15.86 11.46
N GLU A 163 0.17 14.63 11.97
CA GLU A 163 -0.75 13.60 11.46
C GLU A 163 -2.21 14.04 11.60
N GLY A 164 -2.55 14.71 12.71
CA GLY A 164 -3.86 15.33 12.88
C GLY A 164 -4.14 16.43 11.85
N GLY A 165 -3.12 17.19 11.43
CA GLY A 165 -3.23 18.17 10.35
C GLY A 165 -3.55 17.53 9.00
N MET A 166 -2.91 16.40 8.69
CA MET A 166 -3.23 15.58 7.53
C MET A 166 -4.70 15.14 7.57
N LEU A 167 -5.13 14.56 8.66
CA LEU A 167 -6.50 14.07 8.83
C LEU A 167 -7.53 15.19 8.75
N ALA A 168 -7.22 16.39 9.29
CA ALA A 168 -8.09 17.56 9.19
C ALA A 168 -8.26 18.02 7.74
N LEU A 169 -7.19 18.03 6.92
CA LEU A 169 -7.25 18.37 5.50
C LEU A 169 -8.12 17.37 4.74
N TYR A 170 -7.87 16.08 4.91
CA TYR A 170 -8.62 15.02 4.23
C TYR A 170 -10.08 14.99 4.66
N ALA A 171 -10.36 15.12 5.98
CA ALA A 171 -11.72 15.15 6.48
C ALA A 171 -12.50 16.34 5.92
N GLY A 172 -11.91 17.53 5.94
CA GLY A 172 -12.50 18.74 5.37
C GLY A 172 -12.74 18.64 3.86
N ALA A 173 -11.86 17.98 3.12
CA ALA A 173 -12.02 17.78 1.68
C ALA A 173 -13.18 16.80 1.34
N ILE A 174 -13.44 15.80 2.20
CA ILE A 174 -14.41 14.72 1.94
C ILE A 174 -15.79 15.04 2.52
N ASP A 175 -15.86 15.55 3.76
CA ASP A 175 -17.12 15.77 4.48
C ASP A 175 -17.52 17.25 4.46
N THR A 176 -18.55 17.57 3.69
CA THR A 176 -19.04 18.95 3.53
C THR A 176 -19.76 19.49 4.75
N ARG A 177 -20.05 18.69 5.76
CA ARG A 177 -20.67 19.14 7.03
C ARG A 177 -19.68 19.83 7.97
N ILE A 178 -18.36 19.69 7.70
CA ILE A 178 -17.33 20.40 8.46
C ILE A 178 -17.22 21.82 7.90
N ASP A 179 -17.62 22.83 8.69
CA ASP A 179 -17.75 24.23 8.28
C ASP A 179 -16.41 24.97 8.20
N ALA A 180 -15.51 24.69 9.14
CA ALA A 180 -14.23 25.38 9.25
C ALA A 180 -13.08 24.40 9.51
N ILE A 181 -11.99 24.55 8.79
CA ILE A 181 -10.85 23.63 8.80
C ILE A 181 -9.57 24.42 9.12
N CYS A 182 -8.76 23.91 10.07
CA CYS A 182 -7.42 24.41 10.37
C CYS A 182 -6.40 23.26 10.28
N VAL A 183 -5.40 23.41 9.39
CA VAL A 183 -4.33 22.46 9.14
C VAL A 183 -3.02 23.02 9.63
N SER A 184 -2.44 22.41 10.66
CA SER A 184 -1.19 22.87 11.26
C SER A 184 -0.08 21.83 11.06
N GLY A 185 1.11 22.28 10.71
CA GLY A 185 2.33 21.46 10.61
C GLY A 185 2.22 20.26 9.67
N TYR A 186 1.54 20.42 8.51
CA TYR A 186 1.39 19.32 7.54
C TYR A 186 1.44 19.80 6.06
N PHE A 187 0.80 20.90 5.72
CA PHE A 187 0.51 21.30 4.34
C PHE A 187 1.78 21.56 3.53
N ASN A 188 1.96 20.82 2.42
CA ASN A 188 3.10 20.97 1.50
C ASN A 188 2.84 20.20 0.19
N SER A 189 3.71 20.38 -0.81
CA SER A 189 3.74 19.52 -2.00
C SER A 189 3.96 18.03 -1.63
N ARG A 190 3.14 17.12 -2.17
CA ARG A 190 3.23 15.68 -1.90
C ARG A 190 4.16 14.91 -2.85
N GLN A 191 4.89 15.57 -3.73
CA GLN A 191 5.78 14.89 -4.69
C GLN A 191 6.88 14.04 -4.04
N LYS A 192 7.21 14.31 -2.78
CA LYS A 192 8.21 13.57 -2.00
C LYS A 192 7.60 12.61 -0.96
N ILE A 193 6.29 12.32 -1.04
CA ILE A 193 5.57 11.45 -0.10
C ILE A 193 6.24 10.07 0.07
N TRP A 194 6.93 9.59 -0.95
CA TRP A 194 7.68 8.34 -0.91
C TRP A 194 8.83 8.31 0.11
N LYS A 195 9.26 9.47 0.63
CA LYS A 195 10.24 9.59 1.72
C LYS A 195 9.60 9.56 3.11
N GLU A 196 8.34 9.94 3.20
CA GLU A 196 7.60 9.99 4.46
C GLU A 196 7.33 8.58 5.01
N PRO A 197 6.86 8.40 6.26
CA PRO A 197 6.47 7.09 6.77
C PRO A 197 5.57 6.31 5.80
N LEU A 198 5.77 4.99 5.72
CA LEU A 198 5.15 4.14 4.68
C LEU A 198 3.62 4.23 4.70
N GLU A 199 3.01 4.35 5.85
CA GLU A 199 1.56 4.46 6.04
C GLU A 199 0.94 5.72 5.43
N ARG A 200 1.75 6.72 5.07
CA ARG A 200 1.31 7.91 4.31
C ARG A 200 1.31 7.69 2.80
N ASN A 201 1.89 6.58 2.33
CA ASN A 201 1.97 6.25 0.90
C ASN A 201 0.65 5.64 0.41
N VAL A 202 -0.31 6.50 0.09
CA VAL A 202 -1.62 6.09 -0.43
C VAL A 202 -1.53 5.74 -1.91
N PHE A 203 -1.96 4.53 -2.27
CA PHE A 203 -1.91 4.03 -3.65
C PHE A 203 -2.77 4.89 -4.60
N GLY A 204 -2.15 5.39 -5.64
CA GLY A 204 -2.80 6.20 -6.68
C GLY A 204 -3.20 7.61 -6.26
N LEU A 205 -2.84 8.10 -5.06
CA LEU A 205 -3.26 9.43 -4.60
C LEU A 205 -2.85 10.53 -5.59
N LEU A 206 -1.57 10.54 -5.97
CA LEU A 206 -0.98 11.60 -6.78
C LEU A 206 -1.40 11.56 -8.27
N THR A 207 -2.19 10.58 -8.69
CA THR A 207 -2.82 10.61 -10.02
C THR A 207 -3.89 11.70 -10.12
N GLN A 208 -4.45 12.12 -8.98
CA GLN A 208 -5.55 13.06 -8.90
C GLN A 208 -5.37 14.16 -7.85
N PHE A 209 -4.74 13.87 -6.70
CA PHE A 209 -4.75 14.75 -5.54
C PHE A 209 -3.35 14.95 -4.94
N GLY A 210 -2.93 16.21 -4.85
CA GLY A 210 -1.95 16.70 -3.89
C GLY A 210 -2.67 17.55 -2.84
N ASP A 211 -1.93 18.18 -1.93
CA ASP A 211 -2.54 18.99 -0.87
C ASP A 211 -3.31 20.20 -1.41
N ALA A 212 -2.86 20.80 -2.51
CA ALA A 212 -3.59 21.90 -3.14
C ALA A 212 -4.92 21.47 -3.77
N GLU A 213 -5.01 20.27 -4.37
CA GLU A 213 -6.26 19.73 -4.87
C GLU A 213 -7.22 19.40 -3.71
N LEU A 214 -6.72 18.79 -2.62
CA LEU A 214 -7.52 18.54 -1.42
C LEU A 214 -8.03 19.87 -0.82
N ALA A 215 -7.18 20.89 -0.71
CA ALA A 215 -7.59 22.22 -0.28
C ALA A 215 -8.67 22.81 -1.19
N SER A 216 -8.59 22.59 -2.49
CA SER A 216 -9.60 23.07 -3.45
C SER A 216 -10.97 22.39 -3.28
N MET A 217 -11.01 21.12 -2.83
CA MET A 217 -12.25 20.39 -2.53
C MET A 217 -12.99 20.95 -1.30
N ILE A 218 -12.29 21.68 -0.44
CA ILE A 218 -12.90 22.34 0.73
C ILE A 218 -13.82 23.49 0.28
N ALA A 219 -13.52 24.13 -0.84
CA ALA A 219 -14.31 25.24 -1.36
C ALA A 219 -15.81 24.89 -1.53
N PRO A 220 -16.78 25.80 -1.28
CA PRO A 220 -16.60 27.23 -0.97
C PRO A 220 -16.29 27.55 0.52
N ARG A 221 -16.14 26.56 1.36
CA ARG A 221 -15.78 26.73 2.80
C ARG A 221 -14.36 27.31 2.91
N HIS A 222 -13.98 27.75 4.11
CA HIS A 222 -12.71 28.40 4.35
C HIS A 222 -11.70 27.45 4.98
N LEU A 223 -10.43 27.62 4.63
CA LEU A 223 -9.30 26.82 5.12
C LEU A 223 -8.25 27.74 5.75
N VAL A 224 -7.86 27.42 6.98
CA VAL A 224 -6.71 28.01 7.66
C VAL A 224 -5.54 27.03 7.56
N ILE A 225 -4.40 27.47 7.09
CA ILE A 225 -3.14 26.71 7.04
C ILE A 225 -2.15 27.40 7.96
N GLU A 226 -1.67 26.70 8.97
CA GLU A 226 -0.66 27.18 9.90
C GLU A 226 0.68 26.54 9.56
N ALA A 227 1.62 27.35 9.10
CA ALA A 227 2.98 26.94 8.77
C ALA A 227 3.81 26.76 10.06
N ALA A 228 3.50 25.74 10.81
CA ALA A 228 4.21 25.32 12.01
C ALA A 228 5.20 24.18 11.71
N ASN A 229 6.06 23.85 12.68
CA ASN A 229 6.93 22.66 12.57
C ASN A 229 6.11 21.39 12.34
N PHE A 230 6.59 20.56 11.44
CA PHE A 230 6.12 19.19 11.30
C PHE A 230 6.68 18.33 12.43
N PRO A 231 6.01 17.23 12.81
CA PRO A 231 6.67 16.18 13.59
C PRO A 231 7.85 15.62 12.81
N GLU A 232 9.01 15.52 13.43
CA GLU A 232 10.20 14.97 12.77
C GLU A 232 10.24 13.46 12.98
N VAL A 233 10.38 12.70 11.88
CA VAL A 233 10.52 11.24 11.90
C VAL A 233 11.71 10.85 11.04
N HIS A 234 12.63 10.11 11.61
CA HIS A 234 13.78 9.58 10.90
C HIS A 234 13.95 8.09 11.19
N VAL A 235 13.75 7.25 10.18
CA VAL A 235 13.99 5.80 10.23
C VAL A 235 15.07 5.47 9.18
N PRO A 236 16.28 5.11 9.59
CA PRO A 236 17.35 4.77 8.64
C PRO A 236 17.09 3.43 7.94
N SER A 237 17.66 3.26 6.75
CA SER A 237 17.63 1.98 6.03
C SER A 237 18.31 0.88 6.85
N GLY A 238 17.74 -0.34 6.81
CA GLY A 238 18.28 -1.51 7.51
C GLY A 238 17.96 -1.57 9.00
N THR A 239 16.99 -0.79 9.47
CA THR A 239 16.48 -0.83 10.84
C THR A 239 15.42 -1.94 10.96
N GLY A 240 15.83 -3.15 11.26
CA GLY A 240 14.90 -4.29 11.43
C GLY A 240 14.00 -4.49 10.21
N GLY A 241 12.70 -4.63 10.45
CA GLY A 241 11.68 -4.79 9.40
C GLY A 241 11.11 -3.47 8.86
N ALA A 242 11.43 -2.32 9.47
CA ALA A 242 10.82 -1.03 9.13
C ALA A 242 11.24 -0.51 7.74
N ALA A 243 10.31 0.14 7.04
CA ALA A 243 10.63 0.96 5.88
C ALA A 243 11.38 2.22 6.31
N PRO A 244 12.43 2.64 5.59
CA PRO A 244 13.11 3.90 5.88
C PRO A 244 12.15 5.08 5.71
N ALA A 245 12.26 6.08 6.60
CA ALA A 245 11.40 7.26 6.56
C ALA A 245 12.19 8.52 6.92
N ASP A 246 11.80 9.63 6.29
CA ASP A 246 12.37 10.94 6.53
C ASP A 246 11.25 11.99 6.41
N LEU A 247 10.71 12.43 7.54
CA LEU A 247 9.70 13.47 7.65
C LEU A 247 10.33 14.66 8.37
N VAL A 248 10.42 15.78 7.67
CA VAL A 248 11.03 17.01 8.17
C VAL A 248 10.15 18.20 7.84
N THR A 249 10.27 19.27 8.62
CA THR A 249 9.60 20.54 8.34
C THR A 249 10.11 21.10 7.01
N PRO A 250 9.23 21.36 6.01
CA PRO A 250 9.64 21.95 4.75
C PRO A 250 9.99 23.43 4.92
N PRO A 251 10.84 23.99 4.06
CA PRO A 251 11.04 25.44 3.95
C PRO A 251 9.71 26.16 3.68
N LEU A 252 9.56 27.36 4.27
CA LEU A 252 8.32 28.14 4.18
C LEU A 252 7.90 28.45 2.74
N ASP A 253 8.85 28.75 1.86
CA ASP A 253 8.62 29.04 0.44
C ASP A 253 7.96 27.89 -0.31
N GLN A 254 8.22 26.63 0.10
CA GLN A 254 7.53 25.45 -0.47
C GLN A 254 6.07 25.40 -0.03
N ILE A 255 5.80 25.72 1.24
CA ILE A 255 4.42 25.80 1.76
C ILE A 255 3.67 26.92 1.04
N GLU A 256 4.27 28.12 0.92
CA GLU A 256 3.71 29.27 0.20
C GLU A 256 3.38 28.91 -1.25
N THR A 257 4.29 28.23 -1.94
CA THR A 257 4.09 27.78 -3.33
C THR A 257 2.86 26.87 -3.45
N GLU A 258 2.71 25.92 -2.54
CA GLU A 258 1.57 24.98 -2.57
C GLU A 258 0.25 25.68 -2.20
N VAL A 259 0.28 26.64 -1.26
CA VAL A 259 -0.87 27.49 -0.94
C VAL A 259 -1.30 28.34 -2.13
N GLU A 260 -0.37 28.98 -2.83
CA GLU A 260 -0.69 29.77 -4.03
C GLU A 260 -1.22 28.88 -5.17
N ARG A 261 -0.72 27.64 -5.28
CA ARG A 261 -1.27 26.65 -6.20
C ARG A 261 -2.73 26.32 -5.85
N ALA A 262 -3.05 26.08 -4.58
CA ALA A 262 -4.43 25.86 -4.12
C ALA A 262 -5.34 27.07 -4.41
N LYS A 263 -4.88 28.29 -4.09
CA LYS A 263 -5.61 29.54 -4.40
C LYS A 263 -5.87 29.70 -5.90
N SER A 264 -4.92 29.32 -6.75
CA SER A 264 -5.06 29.42 -8.20
C SER A 264 -6.14 28.50 -8.76
N ILE A 265 -6.30 27.29 -8.18
CA ILE A 265 -7.34 26.32 -8.58
C ILE A 265 -8.74 26.89 -8.32
N VAL A 266 -8.94 27.55 -7.18
CA VAL A 266 -10.26 28.05 -6.76
C VAL A 266 -10.52 29.52 -7.13
N ASN A 267 -9.61 30.19 -7.84
CA ASN A 267 -9.66 31.64 -8.08
C ASN A 267 -10.89 32.13 -8.85
N LYS A 268 -11.53 31.25 -9.63
CA LYS A 268 -12.73 31.53 -10.45
C LYS A 268 -14.05 31.29 -9.71
N LEU A 269 -14.02 30.76 -8.50
CA LEU A 269 -15.23 30.53 -7.72
C LEU A 269 -15.84 31.83 -7.20
N ASN A 270 -17.18 31.87 -7.10
CA ASN A 270 -17.93 33.01 -6.56
C ASN A 270 -19.04 32.50 -5.62
N PRO A 271 -19.03 32.81 -4.31
CA PRO A 271 -18.00 33.63 -3.64
C PRO A 271 -16.63 32.96 -3.65
N LYS A 272 -15.57 33.77 -3.65
CA LYS A 272 -14.20 33.27 -3.60
C LYS A 272 -13.89 32.73 -2.21
N PRO A 273 -13.52 31.44 -2.06
CA PRO A 273 -13.17 30.87 -0.77
C PRO A 273 -11.87 31.51 -0.24
N GLN A 274 -11.74 31.60 1.09
CA GLN A 274 -10.52 32.08 1.71
C GLN A 274 -9.63 30.89 2.10
N ILE A 275 -8.41 30.90 1.57
CA ILE A 275 -7.32 30.02 2.03
C ILE A 275 -6.33 30.93 2.73
N LYS A 276 -6.37 30.95 4.07
CA LYS A 276 -5.51 31.80 4.91
C LYS A 276 -4.25 31.03 5.29
N LEU A 277 -3.07 31.58 4.95
CA LEU A 277 -1.79 31.09 5.47
C LEU A 277 -1.39 31.92 6.68
N ILE A 278 -1.06 31.27 7.78
CA ILE A 278 -0.53 31.85 9.01
C ILE A 278 0.90 31.36 9.18
N GLN A 279 1.83 32.29 9.27
CA GLN A 279 3.22 32.01 9.57
C GLN A 279 3.42 32.11 11.07
N THR A 280 4.06 31.12 11.69
CA THR A 280 4.27 31.12 13.13
C THR A 280 5.70 31.54 13.50
N GLU A 281 5.84 32.38 14.51
CA GLU A 281 7.15 32.65 15.11
C GLU A 281 7.63 31.42 15.89
N ASN A 282 8.93 31.11 15.78
CA ASN A 282 9.54 29.96 16.46
C ASN A 282 8.87 28.61 16.16
N ASN A 283 8.16 28.51 15.04
CA ASN A 283 7.53 27.26 14.56
C ASN A 283 6.54 26.61 15.54
N VAL A 284 5.87 27.41 16.35
CA VAL A 284 4.84 27.00 17.32
C VAL A 284 3.56 26.61 16.56
N TYR A 285 2.83 25.61 17.05
CA TYR A 285 1.55 25.18 16.49
C TYR A 285 0.38 25.48 17.46
N GLY A 286 -0.83 25.56 16.90
CA GLY A 286 -2.04 25.87 17.65
C GLY A 286 -2.04 27.31 18.19
N THR A 287 -1.50 28.25 17.42
CA THR A 287 -1.35 29.63 17.83
C THR A 287 -2.70 30.33 18.02
N VAL A 288 -2.70 31.39 18.85
CA VAL A 288 -3.90 32.23 19.08
C VAL A 288 -4.47 32.76 17.76
N GLU A 289 -3.61 33.13 16.79
CA GLU A 289 -4.06 33.61 15.50
C GLU A 289 -4.78 32.53 14.70
N SER A 290 -4.27 31.29 14.71
CA SER A 290 -4.89 30.15 14.02
C SER A 290 -6.22 29.76 14.67
N LEU A 291 -6.27 29.72 16.00
CA LEU A 291 -7.49 29.44 16.75
C LEU A 291 -8.54 30.53 16.56
N GLN A 292 -8.15 31.82 16.61
CA GLN A 292 -9.07 32.92 16.37
C GLN A 292 -9.62 32.88 14.95
N SER A 293 -8.76 32.61 13.95
CA SER A 293 -9.20 32.47 12.57
C SER A 293 -10.21 31.32 12.39
N LEU A 294 -10.02 30.19 13.08
CA LEU A 294 -10.97 29.08 13.08
C LEU A 294 -12.30 29.50 13.76
N LEU A 295 -12.24 30.17 14.92
CA LEU A 295 -13.43 30.60 15.65
C LEU A 295 -14.24 31.66 14.88
N ASP A 296 -13.59 32.59 14.20
CA ASP A 296 -14.25 33.63 13.38
C ASP A 296 -15.12 33.01 12.27
N LEU A 297 -14.75 31.83 11.76
CA LEU A 297 -15.52 31.06 10.76
C LEU A 297 -16.72 30.33 11.35
N LEU A 298 -16.64 29.98 12.63
CA LEU A 298 -17.67 29.24 13.35
C LEU A 298 -18.65 30.16 14.08
N SER A 299 -18.18 31.25 14.67
CA SER A 299 -18.99 32.19 15.42
C SER A 299 -18.35 33.59 15.43
N ALA A 300 -18.99 34.56 14.83
CA ALA A 300 -18.48 35.93 14.66
C ALA A 300 -18.22 36.72 15.97
N GLN A 301 -18.63 36.21 17.12
CA GLN A 301 -18.45 36.84 18.43
C GLN A 301 -17.52 36.07 19.37
N ALA A 302 -16.98 34.91 18.91
CA ALA A 302 -16.10 34.11 19.72
C ALA A 302 -14.71 34.72 19.80
N THR A 303 -14.12 34.72 20.99
CA THR A 303 -12.73 35.19 21.21
C THR A 303 -11.95 34.09 21.90
N VAL A 304 -10.71 33.85 21.44
CA VAL A 304 -9.81 32.86 22.06
C VAL A 304 -9.55 33.27 23.51
N SER A 305 -9.86 32.36 24.43
CA SER A 305 -9.58 32.50 25.85
C SER A 305 -8.34 31.70 26.22
N LEU A 306 -7.42 32.32 26.94
CA LEU A 306 -6.21 31.70 27.46
C LEU A 306 -6.21 31.76 28.96
N SER A 307 -6.30 30.61 29.63
CA SER A 307 -6.14 30.52 31.08
C SER A 307 -4.70 30.15 31.44
N GLU A 308 -4.16 30.77 32.49
CA GLU A 308 -2.87 30.36 33.06
C GLU A 308 -2.98 29.06 33.87
N ASN A 309 -4.21 28.77 34.39
CA ASN A 309 -4.46 27.61 35.25
C ASN A 309 -4.67 26.36 34.39
N ARG A 310 -3.90 25.32 34.64
CA ARG A 310 -4.11 24.00 34.06
C ARG A 310 -5.37 23.34 34.59
N PRO A 311 -6.03 22.44 33.82
CA PRO A 311 -7.11 21.64 34.39
C PRO A 311 -6.58 20.71 35.48
N GLU A 312 -7.41 20.44 36.47
CA GLU A 312 -7.12 19.44 37.49
C GLU A 312 -7.31 18.03 36.92
N HIS A 313 -6.32 17.18 37.12
CA HIS A 313 -6.40 15.76 36.77
C HIS A 313 -7.02 15.01 37.95
N LEU A 314 -8.22 14.49 37.77
CA LEU A 314 -9.01 13.88 38.85
C LEU A 314 -8.75 12.40 39.07
N ASP A 315 -8.22 11.71 38.07
CA ASP A 315 -7.96 10.26 38.10
C ASP A 315 -6.50 9.92 37.85
N GLY A 316 -5.70 9.86 38.90
CA GLY A 316 -4.29 9.46 38.84
C GLY A 316 -4.02 7.98 38.45
N LYS A 317 -5.08 7.16 38.30
CA LYS A 317 -5.01 5.77 37.83
C LYS A 317 -5.37 5.61 36.37
N PHE A 318 -5.83 6.67 35.73
CA PHE A 318 -6.18 6.65 34.32
C PHE A 318 -4.97 6.30 33.46
N ARG A 319 -5.15 5.32 32.57
CA ARG A 319 -4.10 4.74 31.72
C ARG A 319 -4.43 4.99 30.26
N PRO A 320 -4.04 6.15 29.71
CA PRO A 320 -4.32 6.52 28.31
C PRO A 320 -3.62 5.59 27.29
N ASP A 321 -2.50 4.96 27.68
CA ASP A 321 -1.76 3.97 26.89
C ASP A 321 -2.60 2.74 26.52
N LYS A 322 -3.42 2.23 27.43
CA LYS A 322 -4.30 1.07 27.17
C LYS A 322 -5.34 1.31 26.08
N ARG A 323 -5.71 2.54 25.87
CA ARG A 323 -6.68 2.95 24.85
C ARG A 323 -6.13 2.73 23.44
N GLU A 324 -4.85 3.02 23.25
CA GLU A 324 -4.17 2.76 21.98
C GLU A 324 -4.02 1.25 21.71
N ASP A 325 -3.62 0.48 22.72
CA ASP A 325 -3.47 -0.98 22.58
C ASP A 325 -4.78 -1.65 22.17
N LEU A 326 -5.92 -1.18 22.73
CA LEU A 326 -7.24 -1.68 22.35
C LEU A 326 -7.57 -1.35 20.89
N GLN A 327 -7.35 -0.11 20.45
CA GLN A 327 -7.60 0.31 19.06
C GLN A 327 -6.69 -0.43 18.08
N LEU A 328 -5.42 -0.66 18.43
CA LEU A 328 -4.49 -1.47 17.63
C LEU A 328 -5.04 -2.88 17.43
N ALA A 329 -5.48 -3.52 18.52
CA ALA A 329 -6.04 -4.86 18.48
C ALA A 329 -7.36 -4.93 17.67
N GLU A 330 -8.24 -3.94 17.79
CA GLU A 330 -9.50 -3.88 17.04
C GLU A 330 -9.27 -3.74 15.53
N ILE A 331 -8.32 -2.90 15.10
CA ILE A 331 -8.00 -2.74 13.68
C ILE A 331 -7.34 -4.03 13.14
N ASP A 332 -6.42 -4.63 13.89
CA ASP A 332 -5.83 -5.91 13.50
C ASP A 332 -6.90 -7.00 13.37
N GLN A 333 -7.76 -7.18 14.37
CA GLN A 333 -8.85 -8.16 14.33
C GLN A 333 -9.76 -7.94 13.12
N TYR A 334 -10.05 -6.70 12.79
CA TYR A 334 -10.85 -6.37 11.62
C TYR A 334 -10.13 -6.73 10.32
N ASN A 335 -8.84 -6.42 10.20
CA ASN A 335 -8.04 -6.83 9.05
C ASN A 335 -7.98 -8.37 8.93
N GLN A 336 -7.83 -9.10 10.04
CA GLN A 336 -7.85 -10.57 10.02
C GLN A 336 -9.24 -11.15 9.67
N TRP A 337 -10.32 -10.45 10.06
CA TRP A 337 -11.68 -10.81 9.61
C TRP A 337 -11.83 -10.57 8.10
N LEU A 338 -11.41 -9.40 7.59
CA LEU A 338 -11.41 -9.11 6.14
C LEU A 338 -10.59 -10.14 5.35
N LEU A 339 -9.45 -10.58 5.89
CA LEU A 339 -8.66 -11.66 5.30
C LEU A 339 -9.46 -12.95 5.18
N GLY A 340 -10.23 -13.31 6.21
CA GLY A 340 -11.13 -14.47 6.18
C GLY A 340 -12.26 -14.33 5.16
N GLU A 341 -12.78 -13.12 4.93
CA GLU A 341 -13.83 -12.83 3.94
C GLU A 341 -13.30 -12.67 2.51
N SER A 342 -12.00 -12.45 2.34
CA SER A 342 -11.38 -12.14 1.05
C SER A 342 -11.62 -13.20 -0.05
N PRO A 343 -11.69 -14.53 0.22
CA PRO A 343 -12.04 -15.51 -0.80
C PRO A 343 -13.46 -15.32 -1.36
N TYR A 344 -14.42 -14.92 -0.53
CA TYR A 344 -15.81 -14.66 -0.96
C TYR A 344 -15.91 -13.39 -1.77
N THR A 345 -15.17 -12.33 -1.37
CA THR A 345 -15.09 -11.07 -2.11
C THR A 345 -14.50 -11.30 -3.51
N ARG A 346 -13.42 -12.09 -3.62
CA ARG A 346 -12.86 -12.48 -4.92
C ARG A 346 -13.81 -13.33 -5.75
N GLN A 347 -14.55 -14.25 -5.12
CA GLN A 347 -15.57 -15.02 -5.85
C GLN A 347 -16.66 -14.11 -6.45
N GLU A 348 -17.08 -13.08 -5.73
CA GLU A 348 -18.02 -12.08 -6.24
C GLU A 348 -17.38 -11.26 -7.38
N PHE A 349 -16.15 -10.81 -7.22
CA PHE A 349 -15.39 -10.11 -8.27
C PHE A 349 -15.35 -10.92 -9.56
N PHE A 350 -15.09 -12.24 -9.50
CA PHE A 350 -15.05 -13.14 -10.65
C PHE A 350 -16.43 -13.67 -11.09
N SER A 351 -17.53 -13.18 -10.55
CA SER A 351 -18.89 -13.70 -10.83
C SER A 351 -19.32 -13.62 -12.30
N LYS A 352 -18.68 -12.78 -13.11
CA LYS A 352 -18.95 -12.62 -14.54
C LYS A 352 -18.04 -13.47 -15.46
N LEU A 353 -17.12 -14.26 -14.88
CA LEU A 353 -16.27 -15.15 -15.65
C LEU A 353 -17.09 -16.36 -16.12
N ASP A 354 -17.21 -16.53 -17.43
CA ASP A 354 -17.97 -17.63 -18.03
C ASP A 354 -17.06 -18.84 -18.34
N ILE A 355 -17.23 -19.91 -17.57
CA ILE A 355 -16.51 -21.19 -17.70
C ILE A 355 -17.31 -22.27 -18.44
N SER A 356 -18.42 -21.92 -19.09
CA SER A 356 -19.27 -22.89 -19.81
C SER A 356 -18.60 -23.52 -21.01
N SER A 357 -17.63 -22.83 -21.60
CA SER A 357 -16.78 -23.32 -22.68
C SER A 357 -15.42 -22.61 -22.70
N LEU A 358 -14.43 -23.22 -23.34
CA LEU A 358 -13.11 -22.57 -23.50
C LEU A 358 -13.20 -21.24 -24.27
N GLY A 359 -14.08 -21.14 -25.27
CA GLY A 359 -14.29 -19.92 -26.03
C GLY A 359 -14.94 -18.81 -25.20
N SER A 360 -15.99 -19.12 -24.42
CA SER A 360 -16.64 -18.18 -23.51
C SER A 360 -15.64 -17.70 -22.43
N TYR A 361 -14.85 -18.61 -21.92
CA TYR A 361 -13.80 -18.29 -20.96
C TYR A 361 -12.76 -17.30 -21.51
N GLN A 362 -12.21 -17.60 -22.68
CA GLN A 362 -11.22 -16.71 -23.33
C GLN A 362 -11.78 -15.32 -23.61
N GLN A 363 -13.06 -15.21 -23.92
CA GLN A 363 -13.72 -13.93 -24.16
C GLN A 363 -13.93 -13.14 -22.86
N THR A 364 -14.36 -13.81 -21.78
CA THR A 364 -14.72 -13.12 -20.52
C THR A 364 -13.53 -12.84 -19.64
N ILE A 365 -12.43 -13.61 -19.74
CA ILE A 365 -11.22 -13.39 -18.95
C ILE A 365 -10.46 -12.11 -19.36
N GLU A 366 -10.67 -11.61 -20.58
CA GLU A 366 -9.98 -10.42 -21.09
C GLU A 366 -10.27 -9.17 -20.25
N TRP A 367 -11.50 -9.00 -19.76
CA TRP A 367 -11.83 -7.91 -18.87
C TRP A 367 -11.00 -7.94 -17.57
N TYR A 368 -10.80 -9.12 -17.01
CA TYR A 368 -10.00 -9.29 -15.79
C TYR A 368 -8.51 -9.08 -16.06
N ARG A 369 -8.02 -9.46 -17.25
CA ARG A 369 -6.65 -9.17 -17.67
C ARG A 369 -6.42 -7.68 -17.84
N ASP A 370 -7.34 -6.96 -18.44
CA ASP A 370 -7.31 -5.51 -18.58
C ASP A 370 -7.36 -4.81 -17.21
N PHE A 371 -8.24 -5.26 -16.30
CA PHE A 371 -8.29 -4.78 -14.92
C PHE A 371 -6.97 -5.02 -14.20
N PHE A 372 -6.41 -6.23 -14.29
CA PHE A 372 -5.12 -6.56 -13.67
C PHE A 372 -3.99 -5.67 -14.19
N SER A 373 -3.97 -5.42 -15.49
CA SER A 373 -3.02 -4.53 -16.15
C SER A 373 -3.09 -3.09 -15.64
N ARG A 374 -4.29 -2.52 -15.55
CA ARG A 374 -4.48 -1.10 -15.24
C ARG A 374 -4.51 -0.81 -13.75
N GLU A 375 -5.25 -1.63 -12.99
CA GLU A 375 -5.55 -1.33 -11.58
C GLU A 375 -4.55 -1.96 -10.61
N VAL A 376 -4.03 -3.16 -10.92
CA VAL A 376 -3.10 -3.88 -10.05
C VAL A 376 -1.65 -3.58 -10.42
N ILE A 377 -1.28 -3.81 -11.68
CA ILE A 377 0.09 -3.57 -12.17
C ILE A 377 0.33 -2.08 -12.42
N GLY A 378 -0.66 -1.38 -12.97
CA GLY A 378 -0.55 0.03 -13.31
C GLY A 378 0.35 0.25 -14.53
N GLN A 379 0.09 -0.43 -15.64
CA GLN A 379 0.89 -0.23 -16.87
C GLN A 379 0.91 1.23 -17.31
N PHE A 380 2.05 1.66 -17.88
CA PHE A 380 2.16 2.94 -18.55
C PHE A 380 1.56 2.86 -19.95
N ASP A 381 0.86 3.91 -20.35
CA ASP A 381 0.39 4.08 -21.73
C ASP A 381 1.49 4.71 -22.57
N LEU A 382 2.52 3.90 -22.87
CA LEU A 382 3.71 4.28 -23.62
C LEU A 382 4.04 3.22 -24.65
N ASP A 383 4.28 3.63 -25.89
CA ASP A 383 4.75 2.76 -26.96
C ASP A 383 6.18 2.27 -26.70
N LEU A 384 6.43 0.99 -26.98
CA LEU A 384 7.77 0.44 -26.98
C LEU A 384 8.60 1.03 -28.12
N ARG A 385 9.86 1.33 -27.86
CA ARG A 385 10.82 1.71 -28.89
C ARG A 385 11.23 0.50 -29.76
N PRO A 386 11.77 0.71 -30.97
CA PRO A 386 12.54 -0.32 -31.63
C PRO A 386 13.63 -0.85 -30.66
N PHE A 387 13.73 -2.15 -30.51
CA PHE A 387 14.59 -2.77 -29.48
C PHE A 387 16.09 -2.53 -29.65
N ASN A 388 16.57 -2.08 -30.81
CA ASN A 388 17.99 -1.70 -31.07
C ASN A 388 18.97 -2.64 -30.34
N ALA A 389 18.87 -3.95 -30.64
CA ALA A 389 19.57 -4.99 -29.90
C ALA A 389 21.10 -4.85 -30.02
N ARG A 390 21.76 -4.84 -28.87
CA ARG A 390 23.22 -4.85 -28.76
C ARG A 390 23.62 -6.10 -28.00
N SER A 391 24.59 -6.86 -28.55
CA SER A 391 25.03 -8.10 -27.93
C SER A 391 26.54 -8.25 -27.93
N ARG A 392 27.04 -9.02 -26.95
CA ARG A 392 28.44 -9.35 -26.78
C ARG A 392 28.58 -10.80 -26.33
N LEU A 393 29.39 -11.60 -27.04
CA LEU A 393 29.80 -12.94 -26.56
C LEU A 393 30.61 -12.78 -25.28
N SER A 394 30.12 -13.33 -24.16
CA SER A 394 30.72 -13.15 -22.83
C SER A 394 30.90 -14.48 -22.09
N TYR A 395 30.15 -15.51 -22.46
CA TYR A 395 30.14 -16.80 -21.78
C TYR A 395 30.26 -17.97 -22.80
N GLN A 396 30.84 -19.07 -22.35
CA GLN A 396 30.96 -20.28 -23.13
C GLN A 396 30.83 -21.50 -22.24
N GLY A 397 29.84 -22.33 -22.51
CA GLY A 397 29.69 -23.66 -21.92
C GLY A 397 30.27 -24.74 -22.87
N GLN A 398 30.11 -26.01 -22.49
CA GLN A 398 30.54 -27.12 -23.30
C GLN A 398 29.77 -27.20 -24.63
N ASN A 399 28.45 -27.02 -24.58
CA ASN A 399 27.55 -27.20 -25.72
C ASN A 399 26.75 -25.92 -26.08
N TRP A 400 27.10 -24.75 -25.51
CA TRP A 400 26.42 -23.50 -25.77
C TRP A 400 27.35 -22.29 -25.68
N GLN A 401 26.95 -21.20 -26.33
CA GLN A 401 27.55 -19.86 -26.21
C GLN A 401 26.56 -18.89 -25.54
N GLY A 402 27.10 -17.99 -24.71
CA GLY A 402 26.29 -17.01 -23.96
C GLY A 402 26.60 -15.56 -24.35
N TYR A 403 25.57 -14.83 -24.73
CA TYR A 403 25.64 -13.44 -25.17
C TYR A 403 24.96 -12.54 -24.17
N GLU A 404 25.67 -11.56 -23.64
CA GLU A 404 25.01 -10.42 -22.98
C GLU A 404 24.23 -9.63 -24.02
N VAL A 405 22.99 -9.24 -23.68
CA VAL A 405 22.08 -8.54 -24.59
C VAL A 405 21.48 -7.36 -23.90
N VAL A 406 21.41 -6.21 -24.56
CA VAL A 406 20.74 -5.01 -24.15
C VAL A 406 19.72 -4.61 -25.21
N LEU A 407 18.48 -4.36 -24.80
CA LEU A 407 17.38 -3.89 -25.64
C LEU A 407 16.87 -2.55 -25.14
N ASP A 408 16.55 -1.62 -26.02
CA ASP A 408 15.87 -0.38 -25.66
C ASP A 408 14.38 -0.68 -25.44
N VAL A 409 13.82 -0.21 -24.33
CA VAL A 409 12.38 -0.31 -24.00
C VAL A 409 11.72 1.06 -24.15
N TRP A 410 12.23 2.03 -23.41
CA TRP A 410 11.86 3.45 -23.47
C TRP A 410 13.12 4.32 -23.50
N PRO A 411 13.04 5.67 -23.58
CA PRO A 411 14.24 6.52 -23.67
C PRO A 411 15.29 6.27 -22.61
N ASP A 412 14.86 5.96 -21.40
CA ASP A 412 15.65 5.82 -20.17
C ASP A 412 15.47 4.44 -19.49
N VAL A 413 14.82 3.49 -20.18
CA VAL A 413 14.60 2.12 -19.69
C VAL A 413 15.10 1.12 -20.72
N ILE A 414 15.95 0.20 -20.27
CA ILE A 414 16.46 -0.92 -21.05
C ILE A 414 15.97 -2.25 -20.48
N ALA A 415 15.98 -3.30 -21.30
CA ALA A 415 15.98 -4.68 -20.86
C ALA A 415 17.38 -5.26 -21.08
N TYR A 416 17.93 -5.92 -20.06
CA TYR A 416 19.22 -6.59 -20.09
C TYR A 416 19.04 -8.07 -19.73
N GLY A 417 19.85 -8.93 -20.33
CA GLY A 417 19.89 -10.34 -19.98
C GLY A 417 20.99 -11.09 -20.70
N ILE A 418 21.03 -12.41 -20.51
CA ILE A 418 22.01 -13.31 -21.16
C ILE A 418 21.25 -14.33 -21.99
N LEU A 419 21.53 -14.34 -23.31
CA LEU A 419 21.04 -15.33 -24.24
C LEU A 419 22.03 -16.50 -24.31
N LEU A 420 21.56 -17.72 -24.10
CA LEU A 420 22.35 -18.94 -24.35
C LEU A 420 21.87 -19.63 -25.65
N LEU A 421 22.79 -19.84 -26.56
CA LEU A 421 22.54 -20.52 -27.82
C LEU A 421 23.27 -21.89 -27.84
N PRO A 422 22.56 -23.01 -28.01
CA PRO A 422 23.19 -24.32 -28.26
C PRO A 422 24.08 -24.30 -29.50
N ASN A 423 25.24 -24.94 -29.42
CA ASN A 423 26.24 -24.98 -30.52
C ASN A 423 25.79 -25.82 -31.72
N ASP A 424 24.76 -26.65 -31.57
CA ASP A 424 24.28 -27.63 -32.54
C ASP A 424 23.03 -27.16 -33.31
N ILE A 425 22.73 -25.85 -33.31
CA ILE A 425 21.62 -25.29 -34.09
C ILE A 425 22.00 -25.35 -35.57
N GLU A 426 21.21 -26.08 -36.37
CA GLU A 426 21.40 -26.19 -37.80
C GLU A 426 20.84 -24.99 -38.58
N GLU A 427 21.34 -24.73 -39.76
CA GLU A 427 20.83 -23.64 -40.61
C GLU A 427 19.34 -23.87 -40.97
N GLY A 428 18.51 -22.88 -40.66
CA GLY A 428 17.07 -22.95 -40.88
C GLY A 428 16.29 -23.68 -39.79
N GLU A 429 16.95 -24.26 -38.79
CA GLU A 429 16.30 -24.85 -37.62
C GLU A 429 15.73 -23.74 -36.72
N ARG A 430 14.52 -23.97 -36.20
CA ARG A 430 13.89 -23.11 -35.14
C ARG A 430 13.68 -23.91 -33.88
N ARG A 431 14.08 -23.33 -32.74
CA ARG A 431 14.00 -23.98 -31.45
C ARG A 431 13.12 -23.20 -30.46
N PRO A 432 12.49 -23.90 -29.52
CA PRO A 432 11.79 -23.25 -28.43
C PRO A 432 12.74 -22.48 -27.50
N VAL A 433 12.21 -21.42 -26.88
CA VAL A 433 12.95 -20.61 -25.93
C VAL A 433 12.36 -20.78 -24.52
N VAL A 434 13.21 -20.78 -23.50
CA VAL A 434 12.81 -20.67 -22.10
C VAL A 434 13.43 -19.40 -21.51
N VAL A 435 12.61 -18.46 -21.08
CA VAL A 435 13.04 -17.29 -20.32
C VAL A 435 13.19 -17.69 -18.85
N CYS A 436 14.41 -17.63 -18.33
CA CYS A 436 14.85 -18.16 -17.04
C CYS A 436 15.09 -17.03 -16.05
N GLN A 437 14.10 -16.71 -15.19
CA GLN A 437 14.13 -15.55 -14.30
C GLN A 437 14.71 -15.90 -12.94
N HIS A 438 15.74 -15.17 -12.50
CA HIS A 438 16.30 -15.26 -11.14
C HIS A 438 15.37 -14.68 -10.07
N GLY A 439 15.62 -15.01 -8.81
CA GLY A 439 14.91 -14.54 -7.62
C GLY A 439 15.34 -13.15 -7.15
N LEU A 440 14.91 -12.78 -5.93
CA LEU A 440 15.24 -11.51 -5.30
C LEU A 440 16.77 -11.39 -5.14
N GLU A 441 17.29 -10.18 -5.43
CA GLU A 441 18.71 -9.83 -5.28
C GLU A 441 19.67 -10.66 -6.16
N GLY A 442 19.14 -11.46 -7.10
CA GLY A 442 19.93 -12.27 -8.02
C GLY A 442 20.38 -11.55 -9.28
N ARG A 443 21.12 -12.28 -10.12
CA ARG A 443 21.62 -11.83 -11.43
C ARG A 443 21.40 -12.90 -12.49
N PRO A 444 21.38 -12.53 -13.79
CA PRO A 444 21.34 -13.50 -14.89
C PRO A 444 22.47 -14.54 -14.83
N GLN A 445 23.65 -14.15 -14.34
CA GLN A 445 24.80 -15.04 -14.19
C GLN A 445 24.54 -16.20 -13.22
N ASP A 446 23.74 -15.95 -12.17
CA ASP A 446 23.49 -16.93 -11.11
C ASP A 446 22.63 -18.11 -11.59
N VAL A 447 21.93 -17.97 -12.72
CA VAL A 447 21.12 -19.04 -13.34
C VAL A 447 21.82 -19.76 -14.49
N ILE A 448 23.03 -19.35 -14.87
CA ILE A 448 23.77 -19.93 -15.99
C ILE A 448 25.09 -20.60 -15.61
N GLN A 449 25.67 -20.28 -14.46
CA GLN A 449 26.97 -20.80 -14.04
C GLN A 449 27.18 -20.68 -12.52
N GLY A 450 28.10 -21.49 -11.98
CA GLY A 450 28.52 -21.43 -10.57
C GLY A 450 27.73 -22.32 -9.64
N ASP A 451 26.80 -23.10 -10.15
CA ASP A 451 25.94 -24.04 -9.40
C ASP A 451 25.37 -23.41 -8.11
N HIS A 452 24.82 -22.19 -8.24
CA HIS A 452 24.21 -21.49 -7.13
C HIS A 452 23.11 -22.33 -6.47
N ASP A 453 23.12 -22.47 -5.15
CA ASP A 453 22.25 -23.37 -4.37
C ASP A 453 20.75 -23.25 -4.70
N ALA A 454 20.28 -22.04 -5.06
CA ALA A 454 18.87 -21.82 -5.42
C ALA A 454 18.57 -22.15 -6.90
N TYR A 455 19.54 -22.06 -7.79
CA TYR A 455 19.27 -22.10 -9.25
C TYR A 455 19.86 -23.31 -9.98
N HIS A 456 20.95 -23.86 -9.47
CA HIS A 456 21.65 -25.01 -10.07
C HIS A 456 21.87 -24.89 -11.57
N ASP A 457 22.24 -23.70 -12.04
CA ASP A 457 22.51 -23.40 -13.46
C ASP A 457 21.37 -23.83 -14.41
N PHE A 458 20.10 -23.73 -14.00
CA PHE A 458 18.98 -24.32 -14.73
C PHE A 458 18.83 -23.79 -16.17
N ALA A 459 19.21 -22.53 -16.43
CA ALA A 459 19.20 -21.99 -17.78
C ALA A 459 20.25 -22.64 -18.66
N ALA A 460 21.45 -22.89 -18.14
CA ALA A 460 22.50 -23.63 -18.85
C ALA A 460 22.12 -25.10 -19.08
N LYS A 461 21.56 -25.77 -18.05
CA LYS A 461 21.07 -27.15 -18.15
C LYS A 461 19.95 -27.31 -19.18
N LEU A 462 19.10 -26.30 -19.38
CA LEU A 462 18.11 -26.28 -20.46
C LEU A 462 18.78 -26.06 -21.84
N ALA A 463 19.80 -25.20 -21.93
CA ALA A 463 20.56 -25.00 -23.15
C ALA A 463 21.29 -26.28 -23.58
N GLU A 464 21.83 -27.04 -22.63
CA GLU A 464 22.44 -28.37 -22.88
C GLU A 464 21.42 -29.40 -23.41
N ARG A 465 20.12 -29.22 -23.15
CA ARG A 465 19.00 -30.01 -23.68
C ARG A 465 18.49 -29.49 -25.03
N GLY A 466 19.18 -28.50 -25.60
CA GLY A 466 18.90 -27.96 -26.93
C GLY A 466 17.85 -26.84 -26.95
N PHE A 467 17.33 -26.37 -25.81
CA PHE A 467 16.54 -25.17 -25.77
C PHE A 467 17.42 -23.92 -25.97
N ILE A 468 16.88 -22.89 -26.58
CA ILE A 468 17.45 -21.56 -26.44
C ILE A 468 16.99 -21.03 -25.07
N THR A 469 17.89 -20.41 -24.29
CA THR A 469 17.47 -19.80 -23.01
C THR A 469 17.84 -18.33 -22.96
N PHE A 470 17.01 -17.54 -22.26
CA PHE A 470 17.28 -16.15 -22.00
C PHE A 470 17.12 -15.87 -20.51
N ALA A 471 18.17 -15.39 -19.86
CA ALA A 471 18.17 -15.04 -18.44
C ALA A 471 18.08 -13.51 -18.31
N PRO A 472 16.88 -12.93 -18.05
CA PRO A 472 16.73 -11.48 -17.88
C PRO A 472 17.20 -11.00 -16.51
N GLN A 473 17.61 -9.72 -16.43
CA GLN A 473 17.85 -9.00 -15.19
C GLN A 473 16.59 -8.29 -14.74
N ASN A 474 16.27 -8.37 -13.44
CA ASN A 474 15.29 -7.50 -12.80
C ASN A 474 15.74 -6.03 -12.79
N LEU A 475 14.87 -5.11 -12.35
CA LEU A 475 15.15 -3.66 -12.29
C LEU A 475 16.25 -3.26 -11.30
N TYR A 476 16.91 -4.20 -10.68
CA TYR A 476 17.90 -4.00 -9.63
C TYR A 476 18.99 -5.05 -9.70
N ILE A 477 20.14 -4.73 -9.12
CA ILE A 477 21.24 -5.68 -8.88
C ILE A 477 21.45 -5.72 -7.36
N PHE A 478 21.37 -6.90 -6.76
CA PHE A 478 21.47 -7.12 -5.31
C PHE A 478 20.46 -6.25 -4.52
N THR A 479 20.90 -5.63 -3.43
CA THR A 479 20.09 -4.78 -2.54
C THR A 479 19.91 -3.34 -3.05
N ASP A 480 20.04 -3.09 -4.34
CA ASP A 480 19.92 -1.76 -4.92
C ASP A 480 18.49 -1.17 -4.75
N GLN A 481 18.26 0.03 -5.24
CA GLN A 481 17.16 0.93 -4.86
C GLN A 481 15.76 0.54 -5.38
N PHE A 482 15.50 -0.72 -5.68
CA PHE A 482 14.17 -1.15 -6.17
C PHE A 482 13.04 -0.89 -5.16
N ARG A 483 13.30 -1.01 -3.86
CA ARG A 483 12.33 -0.68 -2.80
C ARG A 483 11.94 0.80 -2.84
N THR A 484 12.92 1.68 -3.08
CA THR A 484 12.67 3.12 -3.29
C THR A 484 11.85 3.36 -4.55
N LEU A 485 12.13 2.63 -5.64
CA LEU A 485 11.37 2.73 -6.88
C LEU A 485 9.91 2.32 -6.69
N GLN A 486 9.65 1.22 -5.98
CA GLN A 486 8.29 0.79 -5.62
C GLN A 486 7.54 1.87 -4.83
N ARG A 487 8.20 2.47 -3.82
CA ARG A 487 7.61 3.56 -3.03
C ARG A 487 7.30 4.82 -3.84
N LYS A 488 8.09 5.13 -4.85
CA LYS A 488 7.80 6.23 -5.80
C LYS A 488 6.66 5.88 -6.75
N ALA A 489 6.51 4.61 -7.09
CA ALA A 489 5.50 4.13 -8.02
C ALA A 489 4.09 4.10 -7.42
N ASN A 490 3.95 3.64 -6.18
CA ASN A 490 2.64 3.45 -5.54
C ASN A 490 1.76 4.72 -5.51
N PRO A 491 2.27 5.93 -5.15
CA PRO A 491 1.43 7.13 -5.14
C PRO A 491 0.87 7.53 -6.51
N ILE A 492 1.49 7.08 -7.60
CA ILE A 492 1.02 7.32 -8.98
C ILE A 492 0.37 6.09 -9.60
N GLN A 493 -0.14 5.17 -8.76
CA GLN A 493 -0.81 3.93 -9.19
C GLN A 493 0.07 3.07 -10.11
N LYS A 494 1.35 2.93 -9.76
CA LYS A 494 2.33 2.11 -10.47
C LYS A 494 3.01 1.14 -9.50
N THR A 495 3.64 0.13 -10.07
CA THR A 495 4.44 -0.87 -9.36
C THR A 495 5.76 -1.11 -10.10
N LEU A 496 6.65 -1.94 -9.55
CA LEU A 496 7.84 -2.40 -10.29
C LEU A 496 7.44 -3.11 -11.59
N PHE A 497 6.32 -3.84 -11.57
CA PHE A 497 5.83 -4.57 -12.73
C PHE A 497 5.31 -3.65 -13.85
N SER A 498 5.01 -2.37 -13.56
CA SER A 498 4.72 -1.37 -14.60
C SER A 498 5.89 -1.17 -15.57
N ILE A 499 7.12 -1.51 -15.14
CA ILE A 499 8.33 -1.46 -15.97
C ILE A 499 8.74 -2.87 -16.42
N MET A 500 8.61 -3.88 -15.55
CA MET A 500 9.03 -5.25 -15.87
C MET A 500 8.18 -5.87 -16.99
N VAL A 501 6.86 -5.62 -17.01
CA VAL A 501 5.98 -6.14 -18.07
C VAL A 501 6.41 -5.65 -19.46
N PRO A 502 6.60 -4.35 -19.73
CA PRO A 502 7.12 -3.89 -21.02
C PRO A 502 8.56 -4.31 -21.30
N GLN A 503 9.43 -4.50 -20.30
CA GLN A 503 10.74 -5.12 -20.52
C GLN A 503 10.60 -6.54 -21.08
N HIS A 504 9.74 -7.36 -20.48
CA HIS A 504 9.49 -8.72 -20.96
C HIS A 504 8.79 -8.75 -22.32
N GLN A 505 7.85 -7.83 -22.57
CA GLN A 505 7.27 -7.72 -23.91
C GLN A 505 8.35 -7.41 -24.97
N GLN A 506 9.27 -6.53 -24.65
CA GLN A 506 10.37 -6.19 -25.56
C GLN A 506 11.35 -7.37 -25.77
N ILE A 507 11.63 -8.13 -24.71
CA ILE A 507 12.42 -9.36 -24.78
C ILE A 507 11.74 -10.36 -25.73
N VAL A 508 10.44 -10.59 -25.57
CA VAL A 508 9.69 -11.54 -26.41
C VAL A 508 9.64 -11.05 -27.85
N ASN A 509 9.33 -9.77 -28.10
CA ASN A 509 9.34 -9.19 -29.45
C ASN A 509 10.70 -9.39 -30.16
N TRP A 510 11.80 -9.19 -29.42
CA TRP A 510 13.14 -9.41 -29.97
C TRP A 510 13.41 -10.89 -30.20
N LEU A 511 13.10 -11.78 -29.27
CA LEU A 511 13.31 -13.23 -29.44
C LEU A 511 12.53 -13.76 -30.65
N GLN A 512 11.27 -13.34 -30.83
CA GLN A 512 10.47 -13.74 -32.01
C GLN A 512 11.06 -13.29 -33.33
N SER A 513 11.87 -12.23 -33.35
CA SER A 513 12.54 -11.72 -34.55
C SER A 513 13.78 -12.52 -34.96
N LEU A 514 14.30 -13.38 -34.08
CA LEU A 514 15.53 -14.16 -34.35
C LEU A 514 15.23 -15.36 -35.29
N PRO A 515 16.04 -15.59 -36.33
CA PRO A 515 15.73 -16.59 -37.37
C PRO A 515 15.73 -18.04 -36.87
N TYR A 516 16.40 -18.31 -35.75
CA TYR A 516 16.52 -19.62 -35.12
C TYR A 516 15.55 -19.83 -33.95
N VAL A 517 14.70 -18.86 -33.64
CA VAL A 517 13.70 -18.97 -32.62
C VAL A 517 12.36 -19.38 -33.23
N ASP A 518 11.66 -20.30 -32.57
CA ASP A 518 10.26 -20.57 -32.84
C ASP A 518 9.37 -19.55 -32.09
N PRO A 519 8.74 -18.62 -32.80
CA PRO A 519 8.01 -17.51 -32.17
C PRO A 519 6.80 -17.95 -31.37
N ASP A 520 6.25 -19.15 -31.63
CA ASP A 520 5.07 -19.68 -30.93
C ASP A 520 5.45 -20.53 -29.70
N ARG A 521 6.73 -20.77 -29.45
CA ARG A 521 7.23 -21.62 -28.39
C ARG A 521 8.23 -20.91 -27.48
N ILE A 522 7.78 -19.79 -26.86
CA ILE A 522 8.55 -19.04 -25.86
C ILE A 522 7.90 -19.25 -24.50
N ALA A 523 8.58 -19.93 -23.59
CA ALA A 523 8.13 -20.26 -22.24
C ALA A 523 8.77 -19.34 -21.20
N PHE A 524 8.11 -19.19 -20.04
CA PHE A 524 8.65 -18.49 -18.87
C PHE A 524 8.86 -19.49 -17.73
N TYR A 525 9.99 -19.39 -17.03
CA TYR A 525 10.30 -20.17 -15.84
C TYR A 525 11.10 -19.31 -14.85
N GLY A 526 10.57 -19.13 -13.63
CA GLY A 526 11.22 -18.30 -12.62
C GLY A 526 11.08 -18.83 -11.21
N LEU A 527 12.12 -18.62 -10.39
CA LEU A 527 12.17 -19.02 -8.98
C LEU A 527 12.06 -17.81 -8.06
N SER A 528 11.34 -17.96 -6.93
CA SER A 528 11.24 -16.94 -5.87
C SER A 528 10.64 -15.65 -6.43
N TYR A 529 11.34 -14.52 -6.39
CA TYR A 529 10.87 -13.30 -7.07
C TYR A 529 10.68 -13.50 -8.59
N GLY A 530 11.42 -14.44 -9.21
CA GLY A 530 11.14 -14.93 -10.56
C GLY A 530 9.81 -15.69 -10.64
N GLY A 531 9.44 -16.42 -9.59
CA GLY A 531 8.12 -17.03 -9.43
C GLY A 531 7.02 -15.98 -9.25
N LYS A 532 7.28 -14.92 -8.46
CA LYS A 532 6.40 -13.73 -8.39
C LYS A 532 6.21 -13.11 -9.77
N THR A 533 7.28 -13.02 -10.55
CA THR A 533 7.26 -12.55 -11.94
C THR A 533 6.41 -13.45 -12.84
N ALA A 534 6.47 -14.79 -12.67
CA ALA A 534 5.65 -15.76 -13.38
C ALA A 534 4.14 -15.55 -13.19
N MET A 535 3.74 -14.97 -12.05
CA MET A 535 2.34 -14.66 -11.71
C MET A 535 1.89 -13.28 -12.18
N ARG A 536 2.78 -12.41 -12.69
CA ARG A 536 2.45 -11.03 -13.09
C ARG A 536 2.75 -10.73 -14.54
N VAL A 537 3.85 -11.24 -15.04
CA VAL A 537 4.30 -10.98 -16.43
C VAL A 537 3.57 -11.86 -17.44
N PRO A 538 3.60 -13.21 -17.40
CA PRO A 538 2.87 -14.05 -18.35
C PRO A 538 1.35 -13.84 -18.40
N PRO A 539 0.65 -13.44 -17.32
CA PRO A 539 -0.73 -12.99 -17.41
C PRO A 539 -0.97 -11.88 -18.43
N LEU A 540 0.00 -10.97 -18.63
CA LEU A 540 -0.10 -9.76 -19.45
C LEU A 540 0.70 -9.87 -20.75
N VAL A 541 1.87 -10.50 -20.74
CA VAL A 541 2.67 -10.82 -21.94
C VAL A 541 2.19 -12.16 -22.49
N THR A 542 1.13 -12.10 -23.27
CA THR A 542 0.39 -13.29 -23.72
C THR A 542 1.14 -14.13 -24.75
N ASP A 543 2.24 -13.61 -25.32
CA ASP A 543 3.15 -14.32 -26.23
C ASP A 543 3.99 -15.40 -25.50
N TYR A 544 4.09 -15.37 -24.16
CA TYR A 544 4.58 -16.54 -23.44
C TYR A 544 3.58 -17.69 -23.56
N CYS A 545 3.95 -18.75 -24.24
CA CYS A 545 3.09 -19.91 -24.48
C CYS A 545 2.89 -20.81 -23.25
N LEU A 546 3.72 -20.65 -22.19
CA LEU A 546 3.76 -21.47 -20.99
C LEU A 546 4.39 -20.67 -19.84
N SER A 547 3.95 -20.92 -18.58
CA SER A 547 4.55 -20.32 -17.38
C SER A 547 4.81 -21.35 -16.29
N ILE A 548 5.99 -21.28 -15.65
CA ILE A 548 6.35 -22.09 -14.48
C ILE A 548 6.68 -21.16 -13.32
N CYS A 549 5.96 -21.31 -12.20
CA CYS A 549 6.21 -20.61 -10.95
C CYS A 549 6.91 -21.56 -9.96
N SER A 550 8.19 -21.33 -9.69
CA SER A 550 8.97 -22.11 -8.75
C SER A 550 9.16 -21.36 -7.43
N ALA A 551 8.96 -22.05 -6.32
CA ALA A 551 9.27 -21.63 -4.95
C ALA A 551 8.67 -20.28 -4.51
N ASP A 552 7.53 -19.86 -5.09
CA ASP A 552 6.81 -18.63 -4.71
C ASP A 552 5.30 -18.81 -4.65
N PHE A 553 4.74 -19.77 -5.39
CA PHE A 553 3.30 -20.01 -5.46
C PHE A 553 2.73 -20.37 -4.08
N ASN A 554 1.75 -19.58 -3.62
CA ASN A 554 1.06 -19.83 -2.35
C ASN A 554 -0.24 -19.02 -2.25
N GLU A 555 -0.92 -19.11 -1.11
CA GLU A 555 -2.00 -18.20 -0.74
C GLU A 555 -1.40 -16.83 -0.42
N TRP A 556 -1.22 -16.01 -1.47
CA TRP A 556 -0.43 -14.78 -1.44
C TRP A 556 -1.05 -13.70 -0.54
N VAL A 557 -2.37 -13.53 -0.60
CA VAL A 557 -3.09 -12.55 0.22
C VAL A 557 -2.95 -12.88 1.72
N TRP A 558 -3.07 -14.17 2.08
CA TRP A 558 -2.84 -14.62 3.45
C TRP A 558 -1.40 -14.35 3.91
N LYS A 559 -0.43 -14.60 3.04
CA LYS A 559 0.97 -14.36 3.33
C LYS A 559 1.27 -12.87 3.58
N ASN A 560 0.59 -11.95 2.89
CA ASN A 560 0.84 -10.52 3.01
C ASN A 560 -0.04 -9.81 4.04
N ALA A 561 -1.18 -10.41 4.45
CA ALA A 561 -2.11 -9.76 5.36
C ALA A 561 -2.21 -10.41 6.73
N SER A 562 -1.81 -11.69 6.90
CA SER A 562 -1.91 -12.37 8.19
C SER A 562 -0.86 -11.84 9.18
N THR A 563 -1.32 -11.40 10.34
CA THR A 563 -0.46 -11.02 11.47
C THR A 563 -0.12 -12.20 12.40
N ARG A 564 -0.64 -13.41 12.08
CA ARG A 564 -0.54 -14.62 12.93
C ARG A 564 0.31 -15.72 12.32
N SER A 565 0.72 -15.57 11.07
CA SER A 565 1.54 -16.55 10.38
C SER A 565 3.02 -16.25 10.53
N SER A 566 3.83 -17.27 10.84
CA SER A 566 5.29 -17.16 10.84
C SER A 566 5.89 -16.96 9.44
N TYR A 567 5.12 -17.23 8.38
CA TYR A 567 5.52 -17.02 6.99
C TYR A 567 5.11 -15.64 6.46
N SER A 568 4.44 -14.82 7.28
CA SER A 568 3.93 -13.53 6.83
C SER A 568 5.04 -12.50 6.61
N TYR A 569 4.91 -11.75 5.52
CA TYR A 569 5.77 -10.59 5.27
C TYR A 569 5.46 -9.37 6.14
N VAL A 570 4.33 -9.35 6.86
CA VAL A 570 3.93 -8.22 7.73
C VAL A 570 5.04 -7.83 8.71
N ASN A 571 5.79 -8.82 9.21
CA ASN A 571 6.87 -8.62 10.18
C ASN A 571 8.29 -8.62 9.57
N SER A 572 8.41 -8.61 8.24
CA SER A 572 9.70 -8.70 7.54
C SER A 572 10.19 -7.33 7.04
N GLY A 573 11.44 -7.28 6.55
CA GLY A 573 12.00 -6.11 5.87
C GLY A 573 11.56 -5.92 4.43
N GLU A 574 10.66 -6.77 3.92
CA GLU A 574 10.16 -6.77 2.54
C GLU A 574 8.99 -5.78 2.38
N TYR A 575 9.16 -4.52 2.78
CA TYR A 575 8.08 -3.52 2.80
C TYR A 575 7.56 -3.13 1.40
N GLU A 576 8.23 -3.50 0.33
CA GLU A 576 7.79 -3.29 -1.05
C GLU A 576 6.94 -4.43 -1.61
N ILE A 577 6.78 -5.52 -0.86
CA ILE A 577 6.14 -6.74 -1.35
C ILE A 577 4.62 -6.60 -1.49
N PHE A 578 4.02 -5.71 -0.71
CA PHE A 578 2.58 -5.52 -0.62
C PHE A 578 2.01 -4.88 -1.87
N GLU A 579 0.84 -5.37 -2.31
CA GLU A 579 0.13 -4.92 -3.50
C GLU A 579 -1.29 -4.51 -3.14
N PHE A 580 -1.70 -3.32 -3.57
CA PHE A 580 -2.98 -2.75 -3.13
C PHE A 580 -4.17 -3.58 -3.59
N ASP A 581 -5.05 -3.95 -2.63
CA ASP A 581 -6.36 -4.55 -2.85
C ASP A 581 -6.37 -5.94 -3.52
N LEU A 582 -5.30 -6.71 -3.39
CA LEU A 582 -5.31 -8.10 -3.86
C LEU A 582 -6.35 -8.94 -3.11
N GLY A 583 -6.60 -8.63 -1.84
CA GLY A 583 -7.63 -9.31 -1.05
C GLY A 583 -9.01 -9.33 -1.69
N SER A 584 -9.37 -8.26 -2.42
CA SER A 584 -10.67 -8.15 -3.08
C SER A 584 -10.64 -8.57 -4.56
N THR A 585 -9.46 -8.79 -5.17
CA THR A 585 -9.34 -8.94 -6.63
C THR A 585 -8.62 -10.22 -7.06
N PHE A 586 -7.33 -10.39 -6.75
CA PHE A 586 -6.53 -11.51 -7.24
C PHE A 586 -5.67 -12.13 -6.15
N ASN A 587 -5.75 -13.46 -6.03
CA ASN A 587 -4.73 -14.25 -5.39
C ASN A 587 -3.96 -15.03 -6.48
N TYR A 588 -3.04 -15.90 -6.14
CA TYR A 588 -2.25 -16.62 -7.12
C TYR A 588 -3.07 -17.55 -8.00
N ALA A 589 -4.11 -18.17 -7.48
CA ALA A 589 -5.04 -18.95 -8.32
C ALA A 589 -5.69 -18.08 -9.39
N GLU A 590 -6.24 -16.93 -9.02
CA GLU A 590 -6.90 -16.03 -9.96
C GLU A 590 -5.91 -15.42 -10.97
N MET A 591 -4.66 -15.14 -10.55
CA MET A 591 -3.62 -14.71 -11.49
C MET A 591 -3.28 -15.83 -12.50
N SER A 592 -3.25 -17.11 -12.07
CA SER A 592 -3.06 -18.25 -12.99
C SER A 592 -4.22 -18.42 -13.98
N TRP A 593 -5.44 -17.99 -13.61
CA TRP A 593 -6.55 -17.97 -14.55
C TRP A 593 -6.31 -16.98 -15.70
N LEU A 594 -5.58 -15.89 -15.48
CA LEU A 594 -5.15 -15.00 -16.57
C LEU A 594 -4.13 -15.65 -17.52
N ILE A 595 -3.42 -16.69 -17.06
CA ILE A 595 -2.50 -17.49 -17.90
C ILE A 595 -3.31 -18.54 -18.68
N CYS A 596 -4.31 -19.17 -18.09
CA CYS A 596 -5.17 -20.16 -18.72
C CYS A 596 -5.76 -19.62 -20.05
N PRO A 597 -5.81 -20.40 -21.15
CA PRO A 597 -5.64 -21.85 -21.24
C PRO A 597 -4.22 -22.34 -21.54
N ARG A 598 -3.22 -21.46 -21.46
CA ARG A 598 -1.81 -21.81 -21.65
C ARG A 598 -1.34 -22.72 -20.51
N PRO A 599 -0.39 -23.67 -20.75
CA PRO A 599 0.16 -24.52 -19.73
C PRO A 599 0.74 -23.72 -18.55
N PHE A 600 0.47 -24.20 -17.32
CA PHE A 600 0.95 -23.60 -16.09
C PHE A 600 1.42 -24.65 -15.10
N MET A 601 2.60 -24.47 -14.51
CA MET A 601 3.13 -25.41 -13.52
C MET A 601 3.64 -24.70 -12.27
N VAL A 602 3.47 -25.37 -11.14
CA VAL A 602 4.04 -24.99 -9.85
C VAL A 602 5.12 -25.99 -9.45
N GLU A 603 6.27 -25.51 -9.03
CA GLU A 603 7.36 -26.32 -8.47
C GLU A 603 7.71 -25.80 -7.07
N ARG A 604 7.87 -26.69 -6.08
CA ARG A 604 8.31 -26.31 -4.74
C ARG A 604 8.93 -27.44 -3.95
N GLY A 605 9.84 -27.09 -3.02
CA GLY A 605 10.40 -28.01 -2.04
C GLY A 605 9.57 -28.05 -0.74
N HIS A 606 9.50 -29.21 -0.07
CA HIS A 606 8.82 -29.35 1.24
C HIS A 606 9.44 -28.44 2.33
N PHE A 607 10.75 -28.18 2.26
CA PHE A 607 11.48 -27.37 3.22
C PHE A 607 11.69 -25.93 2.73
N ASP A 608 10.86 -25.50 1.79
CA ASP A 608 10.85 -24.10 1.33
C ASP A 608 10.31 -23.18 2.44
N GLY A 609 11.14 -22.29 2.97
CA GLY A 609 10.80 -21.38 4.04
C GLY A 609 9.84 -20.25 3.63
N VAL A 610 9.43 -20.19 2.35
CA VAL A 610 8.56 -19.12 1.85
C VAL A 610 7.09 -19.35 2.17
N ALA A 611 6.60 -20.59 2.14
CA ALA A 611 5.22 -20.94 2.47
C ALA A 611 5.10 -22.37 3.01
N PRO A 612 4.06 -22.68 3.81
CA PRO A 612 3.75 -24.08 4.18
C PRO A 612 3.09 -24.82 3.02
N ASP A 613 3.27 -26.14 2.98
CA ASP A 613 2.70 -27.03 1.93
C ASP A 613 1.19 -26.87 1.77
N GLU A 614 0.50 -26.73 2.91
CA GLU A 614 -0.98 -26.70 2.98
C GLU A 614 -1.55 -25.49 2.24
N THR A 615 -0.96 -24.30 2.38
CA THR A 615 -1.46 -23.09 1.70
C THR A 615 -1.17 -23.12 0.20
N VAL A 616 -0.04 -23.72 -0.20
CA VAL A 616 0.30 -23.93 -1.61
C VAL A 616 -0.67 -24.93 -2.24
N ALA A 617 -0.90 -26.08 -1.59
CA ALA A 617 -1.82 -27.10 -2.08
C ALA A 617 -3.27 -26.59 -2.16
N TYR A 618 -3.71 -25.81 -1.16
CA TYR A 618 -5.02 -25.16 -1.14
C TYR A 618 -5.21 -24.25 -2.34
N GLU A 619 -4.24 -23.37 -2.59
CA GLU A 619 -4.32 -22.41 -3.68
C GLU A 619 -4.20 -23.09 -5.03
N TYR A 620 -3.32 -24.10 -5.17
CA TYR A 620 -3.20 -24.88 -6.41
C TYR A 620 -4.44 -25.72 -6.73
N ALA A 621 -5.16 -26.21 -5.73
CA ALA A 621 -6.41 -26.93 -5.97
C ALA A 621 -7.44 -26.10 -6.75
N LYS A 622 -7.46 -24.78 -6.57
CA LYS A 622 -8.32 -23.86 -7.34
C LYS A 622 -7.86 -23.74 -8.79
N VAL A 623 -6.54 -23.70 -9.03
CA VAL A 623 -5.95 -23.74 -10.39
C VAL A 623 -6.36 -25.03 -11.10
N LYS A 624 -6.09 -26.17 -10.47
CA LYS A 624 -6.41 -27.48 -11.04
C LYS A 624 -7.89 -27.62 -11.38
N ARG A 625 -8.76 -27.20 -10.45
CA ARG A 625 -10.22 -27.19 -10.67
C ARG A 625 -10.61 -26.37 -11.90
N GLN A 626 -10.04 -25.18 -12.09
CA GLN A 626 -10.35 -24.32 -13.23
C GLN A 626 -9.98 -24.98 -14.56
N TYR A 627 -8.78 -25.53 -14.66
CA TYR A 627 -8.32 -26.23 -15.86
C TYR A 627 -9.14 -27.49 -16.14
N ASP A 628 -9.52 -28.26 -15.10
CA ASP A 628 -10.36 -29.45 -15.25
C ASP A 628 -11.78 -29.11 -15.73
N LEU A 629 -12.41 -28.08 -15.19
CA LEU A 629 -13.73 -27.62 -15.62
C LEU A 629 -13.77 -27.17 -17.07
N LEU A 630 -12.64 -26.65 -17.58
CA LEU A 630 -12.48 -26.28 -18.98
C LEU A 630 -12.07 -27.46 -19.90
N GLY A 631 -11.92 -28.67 -19.34
CA GLY A 631 -11.52 -29.88 -20.09
C GLY A 631 -10.05 -29.91 -20.51
N ILE A 632 -9.19 -29.11 -19.88
CA ILE A 632 -7.77 -28.96 -20.20
C ILE A 632 -6.86 -29.23 -18.98
N GLY A 633 -7.30 -30.05 -18.06
CA GLY A 633 -6.61 -30.34 -16.80
C GLY A 633 -5.20 -30.94 -16.94
N ASN A 634 -4.86 -31.46 -18.12
CA ASN A 634 -3.51 -31.94 -18.47
C ASN A 634 -2.52 -30.77 -18.75
N ARG A 635 -2.99 -29.53 -18.80
CA ARG A 635 -2.15 -28.34 -19.01
C ARG A 635 -1.65 -27.71 -17.72
N THR A 636 -2.00 -28.27 -16.56
CA THR A 636 -1.46 -27.78 -15.28
C THR A 636 -1.00 -28.93 -14.40
N GLU A 637 0.16 -28.73 -13.76
CA GLU A 637 0.80 -29.67 -12.85
C GLU A 637 1.41 -28.96 -11.65
N MET A 638 1.56 -29.68 -10.54
CA MET A 638 2.33 -29.23 -9.38
C MET A 638 3.31 -30.32 -8.99
N GLU A 639 4.59 -29.98 -8.94
CA GLU A 639 5.65 -30.81 -8.39
C GLU A 639 5.96 -30.35 -6.96
N VAL A 640 5.95 -31.29 -6.03
CA VAL A 640 6.45 -31.10 -4.67
C VAL A 640 7.58 -32.09 -4.44
N PHE A 641 8.76 -31.59 -4.11
CA PHE A 641 9.95 -32.43 -3.96
C PHE A 641 10.56 -32.33 -2.55
N ASN A 642 11.34 -33.30 -2.18
CA ASN A 642 12.06 -33.32 -0.91
C ASN A 642 13.31 -32.43 -0.98
N GLY A 643 13.15 -31.13 -0.82
CA GLY A 643 14.23 -30.16 -0.92
C GLY A 643 13.86 -28.78 -0.37
N PRO A 644 14.84 -27.84 -0.33
CA PRO A 644 14.66 -26.47 0.15
C PRO A 644 14.09 -25.53 -0.94
N HIS A 645 14.30 -24.23 -0.75
CA HIS A 645 13.98 -23.16 -1.70
C HIS A 645 14.94 -23.15 -2.88
N THR A 646 14.68 -24.00 -3.90
CA THR A 646 15.58 -24.21 -5.04
C THR A 646 14.85 -24.71 -6.27
N ILE A 647 15.47 -24.61 -7.43
CA ILE A 647 15.06 -25.29 -8.67
C ILE A 647 15.35 -26.78 -8.51
N ASN A 648 14.33 -27.63 -8.67
CA ASN A 648 14.50 -29.10 -8.76
C ASN A 648 14.85 -29.54 -10.20
N GLY A 649 14.17 -28.96 -11.18
CA GLY A 649 14.44 -29.20 -12.60
C GLY A 649 14.08 -30.59 -13.11
N ILE A 650 13.36 -31.42 -12.34
CA ILE A 650 12.95 -32.76 -12.79
C ILE A 650 11.60 -32.68 -13.50
N GLY A 651 10.51 -32.50 -12.79
CA GLY A 651 9.19 -32.42 -13.39
C GLY A 651 9.00 -31.18 -14.27
N THR A 652 9.63 -30.07 -13.92
CA THR A 652 9.58 -28.83 -14.73
C THR A 652 10.26 -28.99 -16.09
N PHE A 653 11.39 -29.69 -16.18
CA PHE A 653 12.04 -29.95 -17.48
C PHE A 653 11.21 -30.92 -18.33
N GLU A 654 10.61 -31.95 -17.72
CA GLU A 654 9.69 -32.84 -18.43
C GLU A 654 8.44 -32.09 -18.92
N PHE A 655 7.90 -31.17 -18.14
CA PHE A 655 6.79 -30.31 -18.50
C PHE A 655 7.13 -29.41 -19.69
N LEU A 656 8.32 -28.80 -19.70
CA LEU A 656 8.82 -28.02 -20.83
C LEU A 656 8.95 -28.86 -22.09
N HIS A 657 9.61 -30.04 -22.04
CA HIS A 657 9.74 -30.93 -23.17
C HIS A 657 8.38 -31.32 -23.77
N ARG A 658 7.42 -31.67 -22.94
CA ARG A 658 6.07 -32.08 -23.35
C ARG A 658 5.28 -30.95 -23.99
N HIS A 659 5.20 -29.79 -23.33
CA HIS A 659 4.34 -28.70 -23.76
C HIS A 659 4.97 -27.81 -24.85
N LEU A 660 6.28 -27.79 -24.97
CA LEU A 660 6.97 -27.17 -26.08
C LEU A 660 7.22 -28.13 -27.27
N ASN A 661 6.74 -29.38 -27.17
CA ASN A 661 6.96 -30.41 -28.18
C ASN A 661 8.43 -30.47 -28.61
N TRP A 662 9.34 -30.58 -27.64
CA TRP A 662 10.77 -30.65 -27.82
C TRP A 662 11.31 -31.99 -27.32
N PRO A 663 12.07 -32.75 -28.15
CA PRO A 663 12.51 -34.09 -27.78
C PRO A 663 13.44 -34.07 -26.55
N LEU A 664 13.35 -35.12 -25.72
CA LEU A 664 14.35 -35.39 -24.68
C LEU A 664 15.69 -35.70 -25.40
N ARG A 665 16.74 -34.99 -25.09
CA ARG A 665 18.10 -35.17 -25.61
C ARG A 665 19.04 -35.61 -24.50
#